data_d404f63d4a4f40e324f01709949df4d8
#
_entry.id   d404f63d4a4f40e324f01709949df4d8
#
_cell.length_a   1.000
_cell.length_b   1.000
_cell.length_c   1.000
_cell.angle_alpha   90.00
_cell.angle_beta   90.00
_cell.angle_gamma   90.00
#
_symmetry.space_group_name_H-M   'P 1'
#
loop_
_entity.id
_entity.type
_entity.pdbx_description
1 polymer ?
#
loop_
_entity_poly.entity_id
_entity_poly.type
_entity_poly.pdbx_seq_one_letter_code
_entity_poly.pdbx_strand_id
1 'polypeptide(L)'
;MPELTVPFELYDPAPVSPEFFVKLEQSAASLVKKGRANRAVNALWTNPEIKLNRWKFSEWDYGKPAIKLPSNARGLFTIGSPENGDARIVVRGYDKFFNIGEVPTTRWEWIEANTSGPYEVTSKENGCIVFIAGLEDGTLVVTSKQSTGPIEGKDNERNHSWVGQKWVERHLASKNISVADFARLLYRMNVTAVGELCDDDFEEHVLPYTGENAGIYLHGLNVNTETFTTYPFSSIEKFAQTFGFHTTKYIVKDTVQELRKFLEECADTGSWNNTEVEGFVIRSKVQGTDFFFKYKFEEPYLMYRQWREVTKAFISGKSKAEIKINKHVEITKRYLDFVAPLLTTDVNLREQYVENHGIIALRESFLKSINLTGAQIVKSELATGPIEKEKKYVLVPISTVGCGKTTVANALLRMYPDWGHFQNDDLTSGHKPTMLVKHCTDFLKFSNVVILDRNNHQFRERAQIFTDFPKQGNPNFVDYIFIALNFNPYTRSKGTTADEKTFNLTRERILSRGDNHQTIDAGSDPKKAVGILSGFKTRFQPLDVSRAPDSEFDLVINLDSTRPDSSRYNLEAIIKSLSEHYPEVLEGRVLPTKEELDSAFEFALSYQPKRAITPNANKKQTAKKRKFSYFGVQVGLTQETMTELIDSYFDNNAIDPPEIWTTMKKTNRVQNTFHVTLVHIKQGGSKSDDKEGQKLFQRYQELASTVAANQPAQPETKKKSKPEVDADGFAKAATSKPKTTILGLDKYSDVVIEYIAWTNDLMVLQVALDNTEQIASLNQFPHITVGTRSAQIAAVNAGLALAANGPELTKREWNIEPKVIKRQQVCGF
;
A
#
# COMPACT_ATOMS: atom_id res chain seq x y z
N MET A 1 4.43 -21.71 49.59
CA MET A 1 3.39 -20.69 49.79
C MET A 1 2.06 -21.26 49.30
N PRO A 2 0.91 -20.87 49.87
CA PRO A 2 -0.36 -21.33 49.32
C PRO A 2 -0.46 -20.93 47.85
N GLU A 3 -1.08 -21.76 47.06
CA GLU A 3 -1.27 -21.58 45.64
C GLU A 3 -2.16 -20.38 45.38
N LEU A 4 -1.80 -19.53 44.41
CA LEU A 4 -2.60 -18.34 44.08
C LEU A 4 -3.96 -18.78 43.51
N THR A 5 -5.01 -18.12 43.96
CA THR A 5 -6.40 -18.36 43.51
C THR A 5 -7.05 -17.04 43.08
N VAL A 6 -8.17 -17.14 42.40
CA VAL A 6 -9.00 -15.99 41.99
C VAL A 6 -10.38 -16.06 42.66
N PRO A 7 -11.04 -14.92 42.95
CA PRO A 7 -12.32 -14.89 43.64
C PRO A 7 -13.53 -15.05 42.71
N PHE A 8 -13.43 -15.93 41.71
CA PHE A 8 -14.49 -16.28 40.78
C PHE A 8 -14.30 -17.69 40.22
N GLU A 9 -15.34 -18.23 39.64
CA GLU A 9 -15.35 -19.57 39.05
C GLU A 9 -14.50 -19.62 37.77
N LEU A 10 -13.70 -20.67 37.65
CA LEU A 10 -12.86 -20.91 36.48
C LEU A 10 -13.65 -21.58 35.37
N TYR A 11 -13.36 -21.17 34.13
CA TYR A 11 -13.84 -21.90 32.97
C TYR A 11 -13.03 -23.19 32.78
N ASP A 12 -13.71 -24.25 32.39
CA ASP A 12 -13.10 -25.53 31.98
C ASP A 12 -13.35 -25.72 30.47
N PRO A 13 -12.55 -25.05 29.61
CA PRO A 13 -12.75 -25.13 28.18
C PRO A 13 -12.27 -26.45 27.61
N ALA A 14 -12.94 -26.94 26.58
CA ALA A 14 -12.43 -28.05 25.78
C ALA A 14 -11.03 -27.73 25.21
N PRO A 15 -10.14 -28.72 25.12
CA PRO A 15 -8.84 -28.59 24.50
C PRO A 15 -8.95 -28.05 23.06
N VAL A 16 -7.98 -27.27 22.65
CA VAL A 16 -7.88 -26.79 21.26
C VAL A 16 -7.65 -27.98 20.33
N SER A 17 -8.42 -28.04 19.24
CA SER A 17 -8.31 -29.15 18.31
C SER A 17 -6.94 -29.16 17.59
N PRO A 18 -6.30 -30.33 17.38
CA PRO A 18 -5.09 -30.41 16.56
C PRO A 18 -5.28 -29.82 15.15
N GLU A 19 -6.49 -29.99 14.60
CA GLU A 19 -6.86 -29.45 13.27
C GLU A 19 -6.76 -27.92 13.19
N PHE A 20 -6.97 -27.23 14.30
CA PHE A 20 -6.80 -25.78 14.35
C PHE A 20 -5.36 -25.37 14.02
N PHE A 21 -4.37 -26.01 14.63
CA PHE A 21 -2.96 -25.75 14.39
C PHE A 21 -2.54 -26.14 12.97
N VAL A 22 -3.05 -27.25 12.46
CA VAL A 22 -2.84 -27.68 11.06
C VAL A 22 -3.40 -26.63 10.08
N LYS A 23 -4.60 -26.09 10.32
CA LYS A 23 -5.17 -25.00 9.49
C LYS A 23 -4.31 -23.73 9.52
N LEU A 24 -3.73 -23.38 10.67
CA LEU A 24 -2.81 -22.24 10.78
C LEU A 24 -1.57 -22.45 9.89
N GLU A 25 -0.94 -23.62 9.98
CA GLU A 25 0.25 -23.96 9.18
C GLU A 25 -0.07 -24.01 7.69
N GLN A 26 -1.16 -24.63 7.28
CA GLN A 26 -1.63 -24.67 5.90
C GLN A 26 -1.89 -23.26 5.35
N SER A 27 -2.50 -22.40 6.17
CA SER A 27 -2.72 -21.01 5.79
C SER A 27 -1.40 -20.25 5.59
N ALA A 28 -0.39 -20.49 6.42
CA ALA A 28 0.93 -19.87 6.26
C ALA A 28 1.67 -20.39 5.02
N ALA A 29 1.55 -21.65 4.70
CA ALA A 29 2.14 -22.27 3.51
C ALA A 29 1.43 -21.89 2.19
N SER A 30 0.21 -21.33 2.27
CA SER A 30 -0.59 -20.99 1.11
C SER A 30 0.10 -19.97 0.18
N LEU A 31 0.02 -20.21 -1.12
CA LEU A 31 0.47 -19.27 -2.16
C LEU A 31 -0.56 -18.15 -2.42
N VAL A 32 -1.79 -18.34 -2.00
CA VAL A 32 -2.88 -17.36 -2.16
C VAL A 32 -2.69 -16.24 -1.14
N LYS A 33 -2.67 -14.98 -1.58
CA LYS A 33 -2.43 -13.82 -0.70
C LYS A 33 -3.60 -13.51 0.25
N LYS A 34 -4.85 -13.79 -0.17
CA LYS A 34 -6.05 -13.54 0.65
C LYS A 34 -6.22 -14.66 1.69
N GLY A 35 -6.43 -14.29 2.94
CA GLY A 35 -6.60 -15.23 4.05
C GLY A 35 -5.32 -15.95 4.49
N ARG A 36 -4.16 -15.58 3.93
CA ARG A 36 -2.87 -16.17 4.28
C ARG A 36 -2.40 -15.69 5.65
N ALA A 37 -1.99 -16.63 6.50
CA ALA A 37 -1.28 -16.32 7.73
C ALA A 37 0.19 -15.93 7.43
N ASN A 38 0.67 -14.90 8.09
CA ASN A 38 2.10 -14.61 8.20
C ASN A 38 2.59 -15.21 9.53
N ARG A 39 3.32 -16.32 9.45
CA ARG A 39 3.98 -16.94 10.60
C ARG A 39 5.37 -16.34 10.78
N ALA A 40 5.74 -16.07 12.01
CA ALA A 40 7.12 -15.76 12.40
C ALA A 40 7.43 -16.46 13.73
N VAL A 41 8.64 -16.99 13.84
CA VAL A 41 9.14 -17.56 15.10
C VAL A 41 9.86 -16.45 15.84
N ASN A 42 9.41 -16.15 17.06
CA ASN A 42 9.97 -15.12 17.91
C ASN A 42 10.49 -15.76 19.21
N ALA A 43 11.73 -15.52 19.56
CA ALA A 43 12.24 -15.86 20.89
C ALA A 43 11.61 -14.96 21.95
N LEU A 44 11.32 -15.50 23.13
CA LEU A 44 10.92 -14.70 24.28
C LEU A 44 12.18 -14.01 24.83
N TRP A 45 12.13 -12.69 24.96
CA TRP A 45 13.31 -11.92 25.33
C TRP A 45 13.85 -12.22 26.75
N THR A 46 12.97 -12.63 27.68
CA THR A 46 13.34 -13.02 29.05
C THR A 46 13.94 -14.42 29.12
N ASN A 47 13.65 -15.27 28.14
CA ASN A 47 14.21 -16.61 28.00
C ASN A 47 14.26 -16.99 26.52
N PRO A 48 15.38 -16.72 25.82
CA PRO A 48 15.51 -16.93 24.37
C PRO A 48 15.37 -18.39 23.90
N GLU A 49 15.48 -19.37 24.80
CA GLU A 49 15.24 -20.78 24.49
C GLU A 49 13.75 -21.04 24.20
N ILE A 50 12.86 -20.22 24.75
CA ILE A 50 11.42 -20.30 24.49
C ILE A 50 11.09 -19.60 23.19
N LYS A 51 10.67 -20.35 22.20
CA LYS A 51 10.30 -19.86 20.87
C LYS A 51 8.79 -19.94 20.65
N LEU A 52 8.17 -18.80 20.35
CA LEU A 52 6.76 -18.69 20.11
C LEU A 52 6.49 -18.47 18.62
N ASN A 53 5.53 -19.19 18.06
CA ASN A 53 5.02 -18.95 16.73
C ASN A 53 4.03 -17.79 16.79
N ARG A 54 4.34 -16.68 16.16
CA ARG A 54 3.45 -15.54 16.01
C ARG A 54 2.65 -15.67 14.72
N TRP A 55 1.33 -15.50 14.80
CA TRP A 55 0.41 -15.58 13.68
C TRP A 55 -0.22 -14.23 13.40
N LYS A 56 -0.19 -13.79 12.15
CA LYS A 56 -0.76 -12.52 11.71
C LYS A 56 -1.48 -12.69 10.39
N PHE A 57 -2.70 -12.14 10.30
CA PHE A 57 -3.45 -12.03 9.06
C PHE A 57 -3.43 -10.59 8.54
N SER A 58 -3.78 -10.41 7.25
CA SER A 58 -3.99 -9.08 6.68
C SER A 58 -5.17 -8.38 7.36
N GLU A 59 -5.01 -7.13 7.78
CA GLU A 59 -6.11 -6.34 8.38
C GLU A 59 -7.30 -6.17 7.42
N TRP A 60 -7.04 -6.26 6.12
CA TRP A 60 -8.06 -6.17 5.07
C TRP A 60 -8.86 -7.45 4.84
N ASP A 61 -8.44 -8.57 5.43
CA ASP A 61 -9.11 -9.86 5.25
C ASP A 61 -10.15 -10.13 6.33
N TYR A 62 -10.05 -9.46 7.48
CA TYR A 62 -11.05 -9.56 8.55
C TYR A 62 -12.41 -9.01 8.11
N GLY A 63 -13.49 -9.66 8.54
CA GLY A 63 -14.86 -9.23 8.30
C GLY A 63 -15.36 -9.39 6.86
N LYS A 64 -14.57 -10.03 5.97
CA LYS A 64 -15.01 -10.34 4.60
C LYS A 64 -15.63 -11.72 4.53
N PRO A 65 -16.93 -11.86 4.20
CA PRO A 65 -17.62 -13.16 4.17
C PRO A 65 -16.99 -14.18 3.21
N ALA A 66 -16.35 -13.70 2.14
CA ALA A 66 -15.69 -14.54 1.14
C ALA A 66 -14.31 -15.07 1.56
N ILE A 67 -13.76 -14.64 2.71
CA ILE A 67 -12.43 -15.04 3.17
C ILE A 67 -12.60 -15.75 4.52
N LYS A 68 -12.37 -17.06 4.52
CA LYS A 68 -12.37 -17.85 5.76
C LYS A 68 -10.96 -17.85 6.34
N LEU A 69 -10.78 -17.13 7.45
CA LEU A 69 -9.54 -17.16 8.23
C LEU A 69 -9.55 -18.35 9.21
N PRO A 70 -8.40 -19.00 9.46
CA PRO A 70 -8.29 -20.01 10.52
C PRO A 70 -8.64 -19.44 11.90
N SER A 71 -8.36 -18.17 12.13
CA SER A 71 -8.68 -17.44 13.35
C SER A 71 -8.89 -15.95 13.05
N ASN A 72 -9.78 -15.31 13.79
CA ASN A 72 -9.96 -13.85 13.76
C ASN A 72 -9.13 -13.15 14.84
N ALA A 73 -8.29 -13.89 15.57
CA ALA A 73 -7.49 -13.33 16.66
C ALA A 73 -6.48 -12.28 16.19
N ARG A 74 -6.43 -11.18 16.92
CA ARG A 74 -5.40 -10.15 16.80
C ARG A 74 -4.47 -10.24 18.01
N GLY A 75 -3.28 -10.77 17.80
CA GLY A 75 -2.38 -11.23 18.83
C GLY A 75 -2.63 -12.72 19.12
N LEU A 76 -2.02 -13.57 18.32
CA LEU A 76 -2.06 -15.02 18.48
C LEU A 76 -0.64 -15.56 18.48
N PHE A 77 -0.27 -16.21 19.60
CA PHE A 77 1.03 -16.85 19.73
C PHE A 77 0.83 -18.29 20.20
N THR A 78 1.52 -19.21 19.57
CA THR A 78 1.48 -20.63 19.90
C THR A 78 2.88 -21.17 20.20
N ILE A 79 2.96 -22.25 20.96
CA ILE A 79 4.19 -23.01 21.20
C ILE A 79 3.98 -24.45 20.75
N GLY A 80 5.06 -25.17 20.51
CA GLY A 80 5.00 -26.56 20.05
C GLY A 80 4.67 -26.71 18.57
N SER A 81 4.45 -27.94 18.13
CA SER A 81 4.14 -28.32 16.76
C SER A 81 2.94 -29.29 16.72
N PRO A 82 2.00 -29.14 15.78
CA PRO A 82 0.93 -30.12 15.60
C PRO A 82 1.47 -31.52 15.26
N GLU A 83 2.64 -31.62 14.66
CA GLU A 83 3.29 -32.91 14.32
C GLU A 83 3.72 -33.69 15.58
N ASN A 84 4.14 -32.96 16.62
CA ASN A 84 4.57 -33.57 17.89
C ASN A 84 3.40 -33.76 18.86
N GLY A 85 2.22 -33.20 18.56
CA GLY A 85 1.05 -33.26 19.46
C GLY A 85 1.16 -32.34 20.69
N ASP A 86 2.16 -31.46 20.76
CA ASP A 86 2.44 -30.54 21.87
C ASP A 86 2.01 -29.09 21.58
N ALA A 87 1.35 -28.86 20.43
CA ALA A 87 0.92 -27.53 20.04
C ALA A 87 -0.15 -26.97 20.98
N ARG A 88 0.06 -25.73 21.44
CA ARG A 88 -0.92 -25.03 22.27
C ARG A 88 -0.90 -23.53 22.02
N ILE A 89 -2.02 -22.87 22.31
CA ILE A 89 -2.12 -21.42 22.34
C ILE A 89 -1.51 -20.92 23.66
N VAL A 90 -0.55 -19.99 23.57
CA VAL A 90 0.04 -19.31 24.74
C VAL A 90 -0.60 -17.95 24.95
N VAL A 91 -0.79 -17.22 23.85
CA VAL A 91 -1.42 -15.89 23.87
C VAL A 91 -2.57 -15.85 22.88
N ARG A 92 -3.75 -15.45 23.37
CA ARG A 92 -5.00 -15.31 22.63
C ARG A 92 -5.54 -13.89 22.82
N GLY A 93 -5.27 -13.01 21.84
CA GLY A 93 -5.91 -11.70 21.80
C GLY A 93 -7.39 -11.78 21.43
N TYR A 94 -8.03 -10.63 21.37
CA TYR A 94 -9.41 -10.51 20.88
C TYR A 94 -9.54 -10.95 19.42
N ASP A 95 -10.68 -11.49 19.06
CA ASP A 95 -11.10 -11.51 17.67
C ASP A 95 -11.27 -10.08 17.17
N LYS A 96 -10.99 -9.85 15.89
CA LYS A 96 -11.18 -8.53 15.29
C LYS A 96 -12.64 -8.10 15.47
N PHE A 97 -12.89 -7.07 16.24
CA PHE A 97 -14.17 -6.40 16.32
C PHE A 97 -14.12 -5.01 15.66
N PHE A 98 -15.26 -4.55 15.21
CA PHE A 98 -15.41 -3.41 14.31
C PHE A 98 -16.16 -2.26 14.97
N ASN A 99 -16.05 -1.07 14.40
CA ASN A 99 -16.82 0.07 14.84
C ASN A 99 -18.28 -0.05 14.39
N ILE A 100 -19.19 0.64 15.06
CA ILE A 100 -20.58 0.78 14.60
C ILE A 100 -20.59 1.24 13.16
N GLY A 101 -21.38 0.55 12.32
CA GLY A 101 -21.53 0.84 10.90
C GLY A 101 -20.37 0.46 9.98
N GLU A 102 -19.24 -0.04 10.53
CA GLU A 102 -18.04 -0.39 9.74
C GLU A 102 -18.25 -1.65 8.87
N VAL A 103 -19.03 -2.61 9.37
CA VAL A 103 -19.40 -3.85 8.66
C VAL A 103 -20.89 -4.14 8.85
N PRO A 104 -21.50 -4.99 8.01
CA PRO A 104 -22.94 -5.30 8.13
C PRO A 104 -23.38 -5.73 9.53
N THR A 105 -22.57 -6.55 10.21
CA THR A 105 -22.85 -7.09 11.55
C THR A 105 -22.70 -6.06 12.69
N THR A 106 -22.22 -4.85 12.41
CA THR A 106 -22.15 -3.75 13.38
C THR A 106 -23.09 -2.60 13.05
N ARG A 107 -24.07 -2.81 12.17
CA ARG A 107 -25.20 -1.88 12.00
C ARG A 107 -26.20 -2.07 13.12
N TRP A 108 -26.86 -1.00 13.56
CA TRP A 108 -27.81 -1.05 14.66
C TRP A 108 -28.93 -2.05 14.41
N GLU A 109 -29.46 -2.12 13.19
CA GLU A 109 -30.54 -3.03 12.82
C GLU A 109 -30.11 -4.50 12.99
N TRP A 110 -28.85 -4.81 12.66
CA TRP A 110 -28.32 -6.15 12.83
C TRP A 110 -28.09 -6.47 14.31
N ILE A 111 -27.52 -5.54 15.08
CA ILE A 111 -27.26 -5.71 16.52
C ILE A 111 -28.57 -5.96 17.25
N GLU A 112 -29.60 -5.15 16.98
CA GLU A 112 -30.92 -5.26 17.60
C GLU A 112 -31.58 -6.62 17.27
N ALA A 113 -31.41 -7.13 16.05
CA ALA A 113 -32.01 -8.40 15.65
C ALA A 113 -31.24 -9.64 16.12
N ASN A 114 -29.95 -9.57 16.42
CA ASN A 114 -29.08 -10.71 16.64
C ASN A 114 -28.40 -10.78 18.01
N THR A 115 -28.45 -9.70 18.80
CA THR A 115 -27.87 -9.67 20.15
C THR A 115 -28.92 -9.43 21.20
N SER A 116 -28.65 -9.79 22.45
CA SER A 116 -29.46 -9.50 23.59
C SER A 116 -28.62 -9.04 24.77
N GLY A 117 -29.21 -8.21 25.66
CA GLY A 117 -28.53 -7.83 26.90
C GLY A 117 -28.29 -9.00 27.86
N PRO A 118 -27.50 -8.79 28.90
CA PRO A 118 -26.92 -7.51 29.28
C PRO A 118 -25.73 -7.14 28.36
N TYR A 119 -25.58 -5.83 28.09
CA TYR A 119 -24.44 -5.26 27.35
C TYR A 119 -23.46 -4.67 28.37
N GLU A 120 -22.24 -5.23 28.46
CA GLU A 120 -21.17 -4.63 29.25
C GLU A 120 -20.49 -3.55 28.41
N VAL A 121 -20.57 -2.31 28.83
CA VAL A 121 -20.05 -1.13 28.11
C VAL A 121 -18.80 -0.66 28.84
N THR A 122 -17.62 -0.91 28.29
CA THR A 122 -16.34 -0.55 28.89
C THR A 122 -15.76 0.69 28.23
N SER A 123 -15.16 1.61 29.02
CA SER A 123 -14.44 2.75 28.44
C SER A 123 -13.28 2.23 27.59
N LYS A 124 -13.06 2.91 26.47
CA LYS A 124 -11.93 2.58 25.62
C LYS A 124 -10.72 3.42 26.07
N GLU A 125 -9.78 2.75 26.73
CA GLU A 125 -8.51 3.37 27.09
C GLU A 125 -7.67 3.69 25.86
N ASN A 126 -6.76 4.63 25.99
CA ASN A 126 -5.98 5.18 24.90
C ASN A 126 -4.48 4.95 25.14
N GLY A 127 -4.02 3.77 24.80
CA GLY A 127 -2.63 3.32 24.98
C GLY A 127 -2.26 2.26 23.95
N CYS A 128 -1.44 1.32 24.37
CA CYS A 128 -0.96 0.21 23.57
C CYS A 128 -1.41 -1.12 24.15
N ILE A 129 -2.04 -1.97 23.34
CA ILE A 129 -2.49 -3.28 23.78
C ILE A 129 -1.32 -4.18 24.16
N VAL A 130 -1.39 -4.81 25.32
CA VAL A 130 -0.46 -5.84 25.81
C VAL A 130 -1.22 -7.10 26.19
N PHE A 131 -0.58 -8.23 25.99
CA PHE A 131 -1.09 -9.56 26.33
C PHE A 131 -0.16 -10.19 27.36
N ILE A 132 -0.74 -10.74 28.41
CA ILE A 132 -0.04 -11.30 29.56
C ILE A 132 -0.48 -12.74 29.73
N ALA A 133 0.44 -13.66 29.62
CA ALA A 133 0.22 -15.10 29.76
C ALA A 133 1.31 -15.74 30.61
N GLY A 134 1.17 -17.01 30.94
CA GLY A 134 2.17 -17.74 31.68
C GLY A 134 2.45 -19.12 31.11
N LEU A 135 3.60 -19.66 31.45
CA LEU A 135 3.98 -21.03 31.16
C LEU A 135 3.99 -21.87 32.45
N GLU A 136 4.03 -23.18 32.28
CA GLU A 136 3.97 -24.13 33.36
C GLU A 136 5.12 -24.00 34.39
N ASP A 137 6.30 -23.68 33.87
CA ASP A 137 7.51 -23.46 34.66
C ASP A 137 7.49 -22.17 35.50
N GLY A 138 6.49 -21.32 35.30
CA GLY A 138 6.37 -19.99 35.91
C GLY A 138 7.00 -18.88 35.09
N THR A 139 7.37 -19.13 33.84
CA THR A 139 7.83 -18.07 32.93
C THR A 139 6.66 -17.16 32.57
N LEU A 140 6.82 -15.86 32.83
CA LEU A 140 5.86 -14.84 32.40
C LEU A 140 6.08 -14.52 30.93
N VAL A 141 4.98 -14.47 30.15
CA VAL A 141 4.98 -14.10 28.74
C VAL A 141 4.19 -12.81 28.56
N VAL A 142 4.90 -11.71 28.31
CA VAL A 142 4.28 -10.41 27.96
C VAL A 142 4.58 -10.07 26.53
N THR A 143 3.54 -9.89 25.72
CA THR A 143 3.67 -9.57 24.30
C THR A 143 2.85 -8.34 23.94
N SER A 144 3.26 -7.63 22.92
CA SER A 144 2.38 -6.72 22.21
C SER A 144 1.61 -7.50 21.11
N LYS A 145 0.85 -6.80 20.28
CA LYS A 145 0.14 -7.43 19.16
C LYS A 145 1.04 -8.29 18.25
N GLN A 146 2.35 -7.99 18.16
CA GLN A 146 3.25 -8.64 17.21
C GLN A 146 4.68 -8.88 17.76
N SER A 147 5.02 -8.37 18.92
CA SER A 147 6.37 -8.48 19.50
C SER A 147 6.33 -9.27 20.79
N THR A 148 7.35 -10.10 20.98
CA THR A 148 7.63 -10.86 22.21
C THR A 148 8.70 -10.20 23.07
N GLY A 149 9.11 -9.00 22.71
CA GLY A 149 10.10 -8.22 23.46
C GLY A 149 11.19 -7.62 22.56
N PRO A 150 12.23 -7.07 23.20
CA PRO A 150 13.38 -6.48 22.52
C PRO A 150 14.08 -7.45 21.58
N ILE A 151 14.64 -6.89 20.51
CA ILE A 151 15.47 -7.63 19.55
C ILE A 151 16.90 -7.16 19.76
N GLU A 152 17.84 -8.08 19.77
CA GLU A 152 19.27 -7.80 19.94
C GLU A 152 19.73 -6.70 18.95
N GLY A 153 20.45 -5.70 19.46
CA GLY A 153 20.93 -4.56 18.67
C GLY A 153 19.91 -3.44 18.40
N LYS A 154 18.68 -3.51 18.96
CA LYS A 154 17.67 -2.43 18.86
C LYS A 154 17.41 -1.78 20.23
N ASP A 155 16.94 -0.53 20.18
CA ASP A 155 16.56 0.23 21.37
C ASP A 155 15.48 -0.52 22.17
N ASN A 156 15.85 -1.01 23.35
CA ASN A 156 15.02 -1.86 24.19
C ASN A 156 13.98 -1.07 24.99
N GLU A 157 14.25 0.19 25.28
CA GLU A 157 13.40 1.05 26.12
C GLU A 157 12.10 1.46 25.41
N ARG A 158 12.05 1.34 24.08
CA ARG A 158 10.90 1.63 23.23
C ARG A 158 10.08 0.40 22.84
N ASN A 159 10.29 -0.74 23.48
CA ASN A 159 9.55 -1.94 23.17
C ASN A 159 8.34 -2.12 24.10
N HIS A 160 7.13 -2.11 23.54
CA HIS A 160 5.87 -2.22 24.30
C HIS A 160 5.79 -3.48 25.17
N SER A 161 6.33 -4.62 24.71
CA SER A 161 6.33 -5.85 25.51
C SER A 161 7.26 -5.74 26.72
N TRP A 162 8.40 -5.08 26.55
CA TRP A 162 9.35 -4.85 27.63
C TRP A 162 8.78 -3.89 28.67
N VAL A 163 8.23 -2.74 28.25
CA VAL A 163 7.59 -1.76 29.16
C VAL A 163 6.38 -2.40 29.82
N GLY A 164 5.56 -3.13 29.06
CA GLY A 164 4.43 -3.88 29.59
C GLY A 164 4.83 -4.87 30.67
N GLN A 165 5.94 -5.63 30.47
CA GLN A 165 6.44 -6.53 31.52
C GLN A 165 6.89 -5.79 32.77
N LYS A 166 7.58 -4.66 32.64
CA LYS A 166 7.98 -3.84 33.78
C LYS A 166 6.76 -3.34 34.58
N TRP A 167 5.70 -2.99 33.89
CA TRP A 167 4.44 -2.63 34.55
C TRP A 167 3.76 -3.82 35.22
N VAL A 168 3.74 -5.01 34.61
CA VAL A 168 3.24 -6.21 35.29
C VAL A 168 4.01 -6.48 36.58
N GLU A 169 5.36 -6.44 36.53
CA GLU A 169 6.23 -6.61 37.69
C GLU A 169 5.90 -5.59 38.79
N ARG A 170 5.69 -4.31 38.44
CA ARG A 170 5.31 -3.25 39.42
C ARG A 170 3.95 -3.50 40.04
N HIS A 171 2.94 -3.85 39.23
CA HIS A 171 1.59 -4.16 39.72
C HIS A 171 1.60 -5.33 40.72
N LEU A 172 2.28 -6.44 40.38
CA LEU A 172 2.40 -7.60 41.26
C LEU A 172 3.18 -7.30 42.52
N ALA A 173 4.27 -6.51 42.43
CA ALA A 173 5.06 -6.09 43.59
C ALA A 173 4.23 -5.26 44.58
N SER A 174 3.28 -4.44 44.10
CA SER A 174 2.35 -3.66 44.96
C SER A 174 1.47 -4.53 45.84
N LYS A 175 1.29 -5.79 45.47
CA LYS A 175 0.50 -6.80 46.18
C LYS A 175 1.37 -7.90 46.83
N ASN A 176 2.70 -7.77 46.76
CA ASN A 176 3.66 -8.79 47.26
C ASN A 176 3.48 -10.17 46.58
N ILE A 177 3.13 -10.18 45.27
CA ILE A 177 2.87 -11.39 44.51
C ILE A 177 4.11 -11.73 43.67
N SER A 178 4.49 -13.01 43.71
CA SER A 178 5.55 -13.58 42.87
C SER A 178 5.14 -13.59 41.41
N VAL A 179 6.03 -13.08 40.53
CA VAL A 179 5.84 -13.11 39.08
C VAL A 179 5.68 -14.55 38.56
N ALA A 180 6.46 -15.49 39.10
CA ALA A 180 6.39 -16.90 38.69
C ALA A 180 5.07 -17.56 39.15
N ASP A 181 4.56 -17.24 40.32
CA ASP A 181 3.31 -17.80 40.81
C ASP A 181 2.11 -17.23 40.03
N PHE A 182 2.18 -15.94 39.68
CA PHE A 182 1.19 -15.31 38.81
C PHE A 182 1.22 -15.94 37.40
N ALA A 183 2.37 -16.20 36.84
CA ALA A 183 2.51 -16.85 35.53
C ALA A 183 1.93 -18.29 35.58
N ARG A 184 2.20 -19.06 36.63
CA ARG A 184 1.59 -20.40 36.82
C ARG A 184 0.08 -20.33 36.99
N LEU A 185 -0.44 -19.30 37.64
CA LEU A 185 -1.89 -19.09 37.74
C LEU A 185 -2.52 -18.87 36.37
N LEU A 186 -1.96 -17.98 35.53
CA LEU A 186 -2.45 -17.74 34.17
C LEU A 186 -2.40 -19.03 33.31
N TYR A 187 -1.32 -19.82 33.48
CA TYR A 187 -1.19 -21.10 32.80
C TYR A 187 -2.31 -22.07 33.21
N ARG A 188 -2.56 -22.24 34.55
CA ARG A 188 -3.62 -23.12 35.04
C ARG A 188 -5.02 -22.67 34.64
N MET A 189 -5.27 -21.38 34.63
CA MET A 189 -6.52 -20.81 34.13
C MET A 189 -6.66 -20.93 32.60
N ASN A 190 -5.59 -21.27 31.90
CA ASN A 190 -5.50 -21.28 30.45
C ASN A 190 -5.99 -19.96 29.83
N VAL A 191 -5.53 -18.83 30.34
CA VAL A 191 -5.97 -17.51 29.90
C VAL A 191 -4.82 -16.60 29.49
N THR A 192 -5.17 -15.63 28.67
CA THR A 192 -4.38 -14.43 28.39
C THR A 192 -5.09 -13.26 29.05
N ALA A 193 -4.44 -12.59 30.00
CA ALA A 193 -4.90 -11.31 30.48
C ALA A 193 -4.55 -10.23 29.45
N VAL A 194 -5.53 -9.42 29.08
CA VAL A 194 -5.41 -8.40 28.05
C VAL A 194 -5.62 -7.03 28.66
N GLY A 195 -4.67 -6.14 28.43
CA GLY A 195 -4.74 -4.78 28.95
C GLY A 195 -4.23 -3.75 27.95
N GLU A 196 -4.57 -2.50 28.23
CA GLU A 196 -3.98 -1.34 27.56
C GLU A 196 -2.87 -0.79 28.44
N LEU A 197 -1.66 -0.70 27.89
CA LEU A 197 -0.53 -0.03 28.51
C LEU A 197 -0.69 1.46 28.26
N CYS A 198 -0.97 2.20 29.33
CA CYS A 198 -1.18 3.63 29.34
C CYS A 198 -0.09 4.28 30.21
N ASP A 199 0.90 4.91 29.58
CA ASP A 199 2.05 5.49 30.27
C ASP A 199 2.65 6.61 29.41
N ASP A 200 2.41 7.85 29.81
CA ASP A 200 2.87 9.02 29.05
C ASP A 200 4.39 9.23 29.15
N ASP A 201 5.05 8.67 30.18
CA ASP A 201 6.52 8.67 30.27
C ASP A 201 7.13 7.74 29.22
N PHE A 202 6.37 6.75 28.73
CA PHE A 202 6.79 5.88 27.65
C PHE A 202 6.35 6.40 26.28
N GLU A 203 5.07 6.71 26.12
CA GLU A 203 4.50 7.21 24.86
C GLU A 203 3.18 7.93 25.09
N GLU A 204 3.13 9.24 24.81
CA GLU A 204 1.88 10.00 24.84
C GLU A 204 0.96 9.65 23.65
N HIS A 205 -0.32 9.51 23.93
CA HIS A 205 -1.35 9.32 22.93
C HIS A 205 -2.27 10.55 22.85
N VAL A 206 -3.55 10.38 23.18
CA VAL A 206 -4.54 11.46 23.13
C VAL A 206 -5.04 11.84 24.53
N LEU A 207 -5.31 10.83 25.36
CA LEU A 207 -5.70 11.02 26.76
C LEU A 207 -4.47 10.95 27.66
N PRO A 208 -4.41 11.74 28.74
CA PRO A 208 -3.27 11.76 29.65
C PRO A 208 -3.29 10.60 30.66
N TYR A 209 -2.14 9.93 30.80
CA TYR A 209 -1.93 8.87 31.78
C TYR A 209 -0.59 9.08 32.52
N THR A 210 -0.61 9.93 33.53
CA THR A 210 0.58 10.28 34.30
C THR A 210 0.48 9.87 35.77
N GLY A 211 1.59 9.68 36.45
CA GLY A 211 1.67 9.37 37.88
C GLY A 211 0.90 8.12 38.26
N GLU A 212 -0.06 8.23 39.19
CA GLU A 212 -0.86 7.10 39.66
C GLU A 212 -1.84 6.56 38.60
N ASN A 213 -2.12 7.31 37.57
CA ASN A 213 -2.96 6.87 36.43
C ASN A 213 -2.18 6.13 35.35
N ALA A 214 -0.85 6.11 35.43
CA ALA A 214 -0.02 5.32 34.52
C ALA A 214 -0.04 3.84 34.93
N GLY A 215 -0.05 2.95 33.91
CA GLY A 215 -0.03 1.52 34.18
C GLY A 215 -0.79 0.69 33.13
N ILE A 216 -1.06 -0.55 33.49
CA ILE A 216 -1.85 -1.46 32.67
C ILE A 216 -3.29 -1.48 33.14
N TYR A 217 -4.20 -1.11 32.23
CA TYR A 217 -5.63 -1.15 32.40
C TYR A 217 -6.16 -2.48 31.83
N LEU A 218 -6.50 -3.43 32.72
CA LEU A 218 -7.05 -4.71 32.28
C LEU A 218 -8.49 -4.52 31.79
N HIS A 219 -8.73 -5.13 30.63
CA HIS A 219 -10.04 -5.12 29.99
C HIS A 219 -10.43 -6.48 29.41
N GLY A 220 -9.60 -7.53 29.57
CA GLY A 220 -9.90 -8.89 29.11
C GLY A 220 -9.18 -9.96 29.88
N LEU A 221 -9.85 -11.11 30.06
CA LEU A 221 -9.30 -12.40 30.43
C LEU A 221 -9.78 -13.40 29.40
N ASN A 222 -9.01 -13.51 28.31
CA ASN A 222 -9.37 -14.35 27.17
C ASN A 222 -8.92 -15.79 27.41
N VAL A 223 -9.81 -16.71 27.22
CA VAL A 223 -9.48 -18.14 27.29
C VAL A 223 -8.68 -18.54 26.05
N ASN A 224 -7.61 -19.31 26.21
CA ASN A 224 -6.70 -19.70 25.14
C ASN A 224 -7.28 -20.87 24.30
N THR A 225 -8.39 -20.60 23.63
CA THR A 225 -9.15 -21.55 22.82
C THR A 225 -9.26 -21.12 21.36
N GLU A 226 -9.67 -22.03 20.47
CA GLU A 226 -9.92 -21.78 19.05
C GLU A 226 -11.01 -20.70 18.87
N THR A 227 -12.18 -20.93 19.50
CA THR A 227 -13.28 -19.96 19.51
C THR A 227 -13.01 -18.88 20.55
N PHE A 228 -13.28 -17.62 20.19
CA PHE A 228 -13.11 -16.51 21.10
C PHE A 228 -14.07 -16.62 22.29
N THR A 229 -13.49 -16.70 23.47
CA THR A 229 -14.20 -16.77 24.75
C THR A 229 -13.44 -15.90 25.76
N THR A 230 -14.17 -15.13 26.56
CA THR A 230 -13.58 -14.25 27.57
C THR A 230 -14.44 -14.25 28.82
N TYR A 231 -13.83 -13.94 29.96
CA TYR A 231 -14.53 -13.78 31.23
C TYR A 231 -15.42 -12.52 31.22
N PRO A 232 -16.55 -12.50 31.96
CA PRO A 232 -17.36 -11.30 32.16
C PRO A 232 -16.53 -10.21 32.84
N PHE A 233 -16.90 -8.94 32.61
CA PHE A 233 -16.09 -7.82 33.11
C PHE A 233 -15.99 -7.77 34.64
N SER A 234 -17.02 -8.22 35.34
CA SER A 234 -16.99 -8.34 36.81
C SER A 234 -15.89 -9.27 37.33
N SER A 235 -15.54 -10.34 36.58
CA SER A 235 -14.42 -11.21 36.91
C SER A 235 -13.08 -10.56 36.62
N ILE A 236 -13.00 -9.80 35.51
CA ILE A 236 -11.79 -9.03 35.14
C ILE A 236 -11.49 -7.97 36.21
N GLU A 237 -12.50 -7.26 36.67
CA GLU A 237 -12.36 -6.28 37.72
C GLU A 237 -11.83 -6.89 39.03
N LYS A 238 -12.41 -8.00 39.47
CA LYS A 238 -11.90 -8.75 40.62
C LYS A 238 -10.49 -9.23 40.46
N PHE A 239 -10.14 -9.72 39.27
CA PHE A 239 -8.78 -10.14 38.91
C PHE A 239 -7.79 -8.96 39.02
N ALA A 240 -8.12 -7.84 38.40
CA ALA A 240 -7.29 -6.65 38.45
C ALA A 240 -7.05 -6.14 39.87
N GLN A 241 -8.10 -6.06 40.68
CA GLN A 241 -8.02 -5.67 42.10
C GLN A 241 -7.12 -6.64 42.89
N THR A 242 -7.23 -7.94 42.67
CA THR A 242 -6.44 -8.97 43.36
C THR A 242 -4.96 -8.82 43.05
N PHE A 243 -4.61 -8.55 41.78
CA PHE A 243 -3.23 -8.53 41.30
C PHE A 243 -2.65 -7.10 41.13
N GLY A 244 -3.38 -6.07 41.55
CA GLY A 244 -2.93 -4.68 41.59
C GLY A 244 -2.93 -3.94 40.25
N PHE A 245 -3.61 -4.46 39.24
CA PHE A 245 -3.76 -3.77 37.95
C PHE A 245 -4.86 -2.69 38.02
N HIS A 246 -4.79 -1.72 37.13
CA HIS A 246 -5.92 -0.84 36.87
C HIS A 246 -6.99 -1.58 36.08
N THR A 247 -8.24 -1.12 36.16
CA THR A 247 -9.35 -1.55 35.34
C THR A 247 -9.93 -0.39 34.57
N THR A 248 -10.39 -0.68 33.37
CA THR A 248 -11.20 0.25 32.61
C THR A 248 -12.56 0.42 33.29
N LYS A 249 -13.14 1.61 33.23
CA LYS A 249 -14.48 1.88 33.80
C LYS A 249 -15.53 1.15 32.96
N TYR A 250 -16.60 0.67 33.55
CA TYR A 250 -17.68 0.01 32.84
C TYR A 250 -19.07 0.30 33.43
N ILE A 251 -20.08 0.07 32.61
CA ILE A 251 -21.50 0.09 32.97
C ILE A 251 -22.23 -1.02 32.23
N VAL A 252 -23.33 -1.50 32.77
CA VAL A 252 -24.18 -2.50 32.12
C VAL A 252 -25.46 -1.83 31.63
N LYS A 253 -25.92 -2.19 30.44
CA LYS A 253 -27.21 -1.83 29.84
C LYS A 253 -27.99 -3.07 29.48
N ASP A 254 -29.26 -3.08 29.81
CA ASP A 254 -30.09 -4.27 29.62
C ASP A 254 -30.65 -4.37 28.19
N THR A 255 -30.89 -3.23 27.56
CA THR A 255 -31.48 -3.15 26.21
C THR A 255 -30.61 -2.39 25.21
N VAL A 256 -30.78 -2.68 23.93
CA VAL A 256 -30.10 -1.95 22.83
C VAL A 256 -30.47 -0.49 22.81
N GLN A 257 -31.73 -0.16 23.15
CA GLN A 257 -32.22 1.21 23.19
C GLN A 257 -31.55 2.03 24.30
N GLU A 258 -31.41 1.46 25.50
CA GLU A 258 -30.67 2.09 26.59
C GLU A 258 -29.20 2.23 26.29
N LEU A 259 -28.61 1.20 25.68
CA LEU A 259 -27.23 1.22 25.21
C LEU A 259 -27.00 2.36 24.21
N ARG A 260 -27.83 2.44 23.17
CA ARG A 260 -27.71 3.45 22.13
C ARG A 260 -27.86 4.86 22.68
N LYS A 261 -28.88 5.08 23.52
CA LYS A 261 -29.08 6.37 24.16
C LYS A 261 -27.87 6.79 24.99
N PHE A 262 -27.33 5.88 25.81
CA PHE A 262 -26.13 6.14 26.60
C PHE A 262 -24.91 6.52 25.74
N LEU A 263 -24.69 5.79 24.66
CA LEU A 263 -23.55 6.02 23.74
C LEU A 263 -23.68 7.38 23.04
N GLU A 264 -24.88 7.73 22.57
CA GLU A 264 -25.18 9.01 21.91
C GLU A 264 -25.02 10.18 22.91
N GLU A 265 -25.51 10.07 24.14
CA GLU A 265 -25.35 11.10 25.20
C GLU A 265 -23.88 11.34 25.55
N CYS A 266 -23.08 10.28 25.65
CA CYS A 266 -21.64 10.41 25.89
C CYS A 266 -20.89 10.98 24.65
N ALA A 267 -21.31 10.66 23.43
CA ALA A 267 -20.73 11.17 22.22
C ALA A 267 -20.94 12.68 22.06
N ASP A 268 -22.10 13.20 22.47
CA ASP A 268 -22.44 14.63 22.41
C ASP A 268 -21.49 15.49 23.27
N THR A 269 -20.96 14.91 24.35
CA THR A 269 -20.06 15.61 25.28
C THR A 269 -18.61 15.23 25.15
N GLY A 270 -18.30 14.12 24.44
CA GLY A 270 -16.94 13.53 24.37
C GLY A 270 -16.46 12.99 25.72
N SER A 271 -17.37 12.83 26.70
CA SER A 271 -17.03 12.51 28.09
C SER A 271 -18.06 11.57 28.74
N TRP A 272 -17.59 10.87 29.78
CA TRP A 272 -18.43 10.08 30.66
C TRP A 272 -18.07 10.38 32.10
N ASN A 273 -19.06 10.77 32.94
CA ASN A 273 -18.85 11.19 34.31
C ASN A 273 -17.74 12.27 34.44
N ASN A 274 -17.81 13.29 33.61
CA ASN A 274 -16.87 14.41 33.55
C ASN A 274 -15.41 13.99 33.26
N THR A 275 -15.18 12.78 32.73
CA THR A 275 -13.86 12.31 32.29
C THR A 275 -13.90 12.13 30.78
N GLU A 276 -12.93 12.68 30.06
CA GLU A 276 -12.79 12.44 28.61
C GLU A 276 -12.61 10.94 28.32
N VAL A 277 -13.31 10.45 27.29
CA VAL A 277 -13.20 9.04 26.85
C VAL A 277 -13.15 8.99 25.32
N GLU A 278 -12.33 8.12 24.76
CA GLU A 278 -12.22 7.94 23.29
C GLU A 278 -13.45 7.25 22.69
N GLY A 279 -14.30 6.69 23.52
CA GLY A 279 -15.45 5.88 23.16
C GLY A 279 -15.57 4.65 24.05
N PHE A 280 -16.27 3.66 23.57
CA PHE A 280 -16.57 2.44 24.34
C PHE A 280 -16.32 1.18 23.50
N VAL A 281 -16.02 0.10 24.22
CA VAL A 281 -16.09 -1.28 23.70
C VAL A 281 -17.31 -1.93 24.35
N ILE A 282 -18.22 -2.41 23.52
CA ILE A 282 -19.45 -3.06 23.93
C ILE A 282 -19.24 -4.57 23.80
N ARG A 283 -19.49 -5.28 24.89
CA ARG A 283 -19.37 -6.71 25.02
C ARG A 283 -20.78 -7.29 25.11
N SER A 284 -21.10 -8.19 24.20
CA SER A 284 -22.38 -8.86 24.10
C SER A 284 -22.22 -10.29 23.61
N LYS A 285 -23.30 -10.98 23.35
CA LYS A 285 -23.30 -12.34 22.81
C LYS A 285 -24.23 -12.48 21.62
N VAL A 286 -23.82 -13.29 20.66
CA VAL A 286 -24.64 -13.76 19.54
C VAL A 286 -24.71 -15.27 19.62
N GLN A 287 -25.90 -15.81 19.82
CA GLN A 287 -26.13 -17.26 19.96
C GLN A 287 -25.17 -17.93 20.97
N GLY A 288 -24.93 -17.25 22.10
CA GLY A 288 -24.06 -17.74 23.16
C GLY A 288 -22.56 -17.48 22.98
N THR A 289 -22.12 -17.06 21.81
CA THR A 289 -20.71 -16.73 21.52
C THR A 289 -20.43 -15.26 21.79
N ASP A 290 -19.27 -14.96 22.37
CA ASP A 290 -18.86 -13.59 22.65
C ASP A 290 -18.76 -12.78 21.37
N PHE A 291 -19.47 -11.64 21.35
CA PHE A 291 -19.53 -10.71 20.21
C PHE A 291 -19.26 -9.29 20.70
N PHE A 292 -18.20 -8.69 20.17
CA PHE A 292 -17.77 -7.35 20.56
C PHE A 292 -17.88 -6.39 19.38
N PHE A 293 -18.23 -5.16 19.70
CA PHE A 293 -18.14 -4.03 18.78
C PHE A 293 -17.71 -2.78 19.55
N LYS A 294 -17.29 -1.76 18.85
CA LYS A 294 -16.86 -0.51 19.46
C LYS A 294 -17.68 0.67 18.93
N TYR A 295 -17.87 1.62 19.80
CA TYR A 295 -18.43 2.92 19.49
C TYR A 295 -17.38 3.97 19.79
N LYS A 296 -16.64 4.37 18.73
CA LYS A 296 -15.64 5.42 18.84
C LYS A 296 -16.27 6.78 18.66
N PHE A 297 -15.95 7.70 19.52
CA PHE A 297 -16.26 9.09 19.27
C PHE A 297 -15.34 9.58 18.16
N GLU A 298 -15.95 10.20 17.15
CA GLU A 298 -15.15 10.78 16.07
C GLU A 298 -14.43 12.01 16.59
N GLU A 299 -15.16 12.89 17.27
CA GLU A 299 -14.67 14.17 17.76
C GLU A 299 -14.71 14.24 19.29
N PRO A 300 -13.81 14.99 19.95
CA PRO A 300 -12.72 15.80 19.34
C PRO A 300 -11.46 15.00 18.96
N TYR A 301 -11.45 13.68 19.06
CA TYR A 301 -10.26 12.84 18.96
C TYR A 301 -9.69 12.75 17.54
N LEU A 302 -10.54 12.83 16.51
CA LEU A 302 -10.06 12.92 15.12
C LEU A 302 -9.33 14.24 14.88
N MET A 303 -9.81 15.33 15.44
CA MET A 303 -9.15 16.65 15.38
C MET A 303 -7.79 16.60 16.08
N TYR A 304 -7.71 16.03 17.30
CA TYR A 304 -6.44 15.91 18.04
C TYR A 304 -5.43 15.02 17.32
N ARG A 305 -5.90 13.91 16.75
CA ARG A 305 -5.03 13.05 15.92
C ARG A 305 -4.53 13.80 14.70
N GLN A 306 -5.38 14.57 14.03
CA GLN A 306 -4.97 15.38 12.89
C GLN A 306 -3.93 16.42 13.31
N TRP A 307 -4.08 17.08 14.44
CA TRP A 307 -3.09 18.02 14.95
C TRP A 307 -1.75 17.36 15.20
N ARG A 308 -1.74 16.17 15.79
CA ARG A 308 -0.51 15.36 15.94
C ARG A 308 0.16 15.07 14.59
N GLU A 309 -0.59 14.61 13.61
CA GLU A 309 -0.05 14.26 12.29
C GLU A 309 0.46 15.48 11.52
N VAL A 310 -0.23 16.61 11.55
CA VAL A 310 0.23 17.83 10.87
C VAL A 310 1.48 18.41 11.55
N THR A 311 1.60 18.30 12.86
CA THR A 311 2.81 18.68 13.61
C THR A 311 4.00 17.81 13.23
N LYS A 312 3.83 16.50 13.18
CA LYS A 312 4.89 15.56 12.71
C LYS A 312 5.29 15.84 11.26
N ALA A 313 4.33 16.17 10.40
CA ALA A 313 4.61 16.54 9.01
C ALA A 313 5.42 17.85 8.94
N PHE A 314 5.11 18.84 9.78
CA PHE A 314 5.88 20.08 9.88
C PHE A 314 7.31 19.84 10.37
N ILE A 315 7.47 19.06 11.44
CA ILE A 315 8.79 18.67 11.98
C ILE A 315 9.64 17.92 10.93
N SER A 316 9.00 17.10 10.07
CA SER A 316 9.69 16.39 8.99
C SER A 316 10.12 17.28 7.82
N GLY A 317 9.92 18.60 7.90
CA GLY A 317 10.38 19.60 6.92
C GLY A 317 9.34 19.99 5.86
N LYS A 318 8.07 19.54 5.99
CA LYS A 318 7.00 20.01 5.08
C LYS A 318 6.61 21.44 5.43
N SER A 319 6.50 22.29 4.43
CA SER A 319 5.92 23.62 4.60
C SER A 319 4.43 23.53 4.96
N LYS A 320 3.88 24.56 5.62
CA LYS A 320 2.44 24.62 5.96
C LYS A 320 1.54 24.41 4.74
N ALA A 321 1.95 24.87 3.56
CA ALA A 321 1.22 24.72 2.31
C ALA A 321 1.21 23.28 1.76
N GLU A 322 2.22 22.46 2.10
CA GLU A 322 2.33 21.07 1.67
C GLU A 322 1.62 20.09 2.62
N ILE A 323 1.26 20.55 3.81
CA ILE A 323 0.57 19.71 4.80
C ILE A 323 -0.90 19.59 4.42
N LYS A 324 -1.33 18.34 4.17
CA LYS A 324 -2.73 18.06 3.87
C LYS A 324 -3.55 18.07 5.16
N ILE A 325 -4.55 18.94 5.20
CA ILE A 325 -5.52 19.04 6.29
C ILE A 325 -6.86 18.53 5.75
N ASN A 326 -7.43 17.50 6.33
CA ASN A 326 -8.61 16.83 5.80
C ASN A 326 -9.93 17.25 6.46
N LYS A 327 -9.89 17.62 7.73
CA LYS A 327 -11.05 18.10 8.52
C LYS A 327 -10.59 19.27 9.41
N HIS A 328 -11.52 20.03 9.98
CA HIS A 328 -11.21 21.10 10.94
C HIS A 328 -10.13 22.06 10.45
N VAL A 329 -10.27 22.50 9.18
CA VAL A 329 -9.19 23.19 8.46
C VAL A 329 -8.77 24.46 9.15
N GLU A 330 -9.75 25.30 9.47
CA GLU A 330 -9.46 26.63 10.01
C GLU A 330 -8.78 26.54 11.38
N ILE A 331 -9.32 25.70 12.27
CA ILE A 331 -8.73 25.54 13.59
C ILE A 331 -7.37 24.82 13.51
N THR A 332 -7.20 23.88 12.56
CA THR A 332 -5.91 23.19 12.36
C THR A 332 -4.84 24.12 11.79
N LYS A 333 -5.21 25.07 10.92
CA LYS A 333 -4.28 26.12 10.47
C LYS A 333 -3.87 27.01 11.65
N ARG A 334 -4.84 27.48 12.45
CA ARG A 334 -4.58 28.26 13.68
C ARG A 334 -3.67 27.49 14.65
N TYR A 335 -3.91 26.21 14.82
CA TYR A 335 -3.05 25.33 15.61
C TYR A 335 -1.63 25.30 15.04
N LEU A 336 -1.46 25.08 13.73
CA LEU A 336 -0.14 25.10 13.09
C LEU A 336 0.56 26.46 13.18
N ASP A 337 -0.20 27.56 13.12
CA ASP A 337 0.35 28.91 13.30
C ASP A 337 0.83 29.15 14.72
N PHE A 338 0.18 28.54 15.72
CA PHE A 338 0.59 28.56 17.10
C PHE A 338 1.85 27.70 17.37
N VAL A 339 1.87 26.44 16.87
CA VAL A 339 2.93 25.49 17.23
C VAL A 339 4.21 25.67 16.38
N ALA A 340 4.11 26.12 15.14
CA ALA A 340 5.27 26.22 14.25
C ALA A 340 6.39 27.14 14.77
N PRO A 341 6.12 28.34 15.32
CA PRO A 341 7.16 29.16 15.94
C PRO A 341 7.83 28.46 17.13
N LEU A 342 7.04 27.79 18.00
CA LEU A 342 7.53 27.08 19.17
C LEU A 342 8.50 25.96 18.76
N LEU A 343 8.11 25.13 17.79
CA LEU A 343 8.91 24.02 17.28
C LEU A 343 10.13 24.48 16.44
N THR A 344 10.12 25.69 15.93
CA THR A 344 11.27 26.24 15.20
C THR A 344 12.33 26.78 16.16
N THR A 345 11.92 27.35 17.28
CA THR A 345 12.81 27.97 18.27
C THR A 345 13.30 26.99 19.32
N ASP A 346 12.48 25.99 19.70
CA ASP A 346 12.79 25.00 20.70
C ASP A 346 13.11 23.63 20.08
N VAL A 347 14.42 23.34 19.99
CA VAL A 347 14.93 22.08 19.44
C VAL A 347 14.55 20.91 20.35
N ASN A 348 14.56 21.11 21.66
CA ASN A 348 14.26 20.07 22.65
C ASN A 348 12.79 19.64 22.56
N LEU A 349 11.86 20.60 22.48
CA LEU A 349 10.43 20.32 22.27
C LEU A 349 10.19 19.55 20.96
N ARG A 350 10.91 19.90 19.90
CA ARG A 350 10.83 19.20 18.62
C ARG A 350 11.33 17.75 18.70
N GLU A 351 12.45 17.50 19.38
CA GLU A 351 13.00 16.17 19.58
C GLU A 351 12.06 15.32 20.46
N GLN A 352 11.57 15.86 21.56
CA GLN A 352 10.57 15.21 22.39
C GLN A 352 9.32 14.84 21.60
N TYR A 353 8.85 15.73 20.73
CA TYR A 353 7.64 15.47 19.93
C TYR A 353 7.85 14.33 18.91
N VAL A 354 9.03 14.21 18.33
CA VAL A 354 9.41 13.08 17.46
C VAL A 354 9.36 11.76 18.25
N GLU A 355 9.72 11.80 19.52
CA GLU A 355 9.72 10.68 20.45
C GLU A 355 8.36 10.42 21.09
N ASN A 356 7.31 11.09 20.62
CA ASN A 356 5.93 11.04 21.14
C ASN A 356 5.76 11.61 22.56
N HIS A 357 6.48 12.64 22.91
CA HIS A 357 6.32 13.39 24.17
C HIS A 357 5.96 14.85 23.90
N GLY A 358 5.29 15.50 24.84
CA GLY A 358 4.85 16.89 24.74
C GLY A 358 3.68 17.11 23.77
N ILE A 359 3.06 16.06 23.25
CA ILE A 359 1.91 16.13 22.33
C ILE A 359 0.70 16.72 23.02
N ILE A 360 0.38 16.20 24.20
CA ILE A 360 -0.77 16.64 25.02
C ILE A 360 -0.53 18.06 25.52
N ALA A 361 0.65 18.32 26.07
CA ALA A 361 1.01 19.64 26.60
C ALA A 361 0.91 20.75 25.53
N LEU A 362 1.37 20.47 24.32
CA LEU A 362 1.31 21.43 23.20
C LEU A 362 -0.13 21.69 22.76
N ARG A 363 -0.96 20.65 22.69
CA ARG A 363 -2.39 20.75 22.43
C ARG A 363 -3.11 21.57 23.47
N GLU A 364 -2.91 21.26 24.76
CA GLU A 364 -3.56 21.97 25.87
C GLU A 364 -3.14 23.44 25.93
N SER A 365 -1.88 23.73 25.64
CA SER A 365 -1.38 25.12 25.53
C SER A 365 -2.10 25.90 24.44
N PHE A 366 -2.37 25.28 23.30
CA PHE A 366 -3.14 25.89 22.24
C PHE A 366 -4.60 26.11 22.65
N LEU A 367 -5.28 25.06 23.16
CA LEU A 367 -6.67 25.16 23.61
C LEU A 367 -6.85 26.26 24.67
N LYS A 368 -5.91 26.35 25.62
CA LYS A 368 -5.87 27.43 26.61
C LYS A 368 -5.67 28.79 25.97
N SER A 369 -4.82 28.91 24.97
CA SER A 369 -4.55 30.19 24.28
C SER A 369 -5.78 30.77 23.58
N ILE A 370 -6.68 29.90 23.13
CA ILE A 370 -7.94 30.29 22.48
C ILE A 370 -9.17 30.26 23.42
N ASN A 371 -8.98 29.83 24.66
CA ASN A 371 -10.02 29.67 25.70
C ASN A 371 -11.21 28.83 25.24
N LEU A 372 -10.95 27.71 24.57
CA LEU A 372 -11.95 26.76 24.07
C LEU A 372 -11.53 25.33 24.42
N THR A 373 -12.50 24.45 24.63
CA THR A 373 -12.28 22.99 24.67
C THR A 373 -12.44 22.41 23.27
N GLY A 374 -11.86 21.20 23.04
CA GLY A 374 -12.04 20.50 21.76
C GLY A 374 -13.51 20.24 21.42
N ALA A 375 -14.35 19.88 22.40
CA ALA A 375 -15.77 19.69 22.20
C ALA A 375 -16.51 21.00 21.83
N GLN A 376 -16.14 22.13 22.43
CA GLN A 376 -16.69 23.44 22.06
C GLN A 376 -16.30 23.85 20.63
N ILE A 377 -15.06 23.57 20.19
CA ILE A 377 -14.63 23.82 18.82
C ILE A 377 -15.50 23.04 17.85
N VAL A 378 -15.62 21.74 18.06
CA VAL A 378 -16.43 20.87 17.20
C VAL A 378 -17.89 21.31 17.16
N LYS A 379 -18.47 21.65 18.34
CA LYS A 379 -19.85 22.14 18.42
C LYS A 379 -20.03 23.47 17.67
N SER A 380 -19.05 24.38 17.74
CA SER A 380 -19.11 25.64 17.00
C SER A 380 -19.01 25.42 15.47
N GLU A 381 -18.18 24.49 15.01
CA GLU A 381 -18.10 24.11 13.60
C GLU A 381 -19.41 23.47 13.10
N LEU A 382 -20.04 22.61 13.91
CA LEU A 382 -21.35 22.03 13.61
C LEU A 382 -22.46 23.06 13.59
N ALA A 383 -22.39 24.08 14.45
CA ALA A 383 -23.39 25.15 14.52
C ALA A 383 -23.32 26.15 13.34
N THR A 384 -22.15 26.29 12.74
CA THR A 384 -21.97 27.10 11.51
C THR A 384 -22.52 26.43 10.25
N GLY A 385 -23.05 25.20 10.37
CA GLY A 385 -23.55 24.41 9.25
C GLY A 385 -22.43 23.69 8.48
N PRO A 386 -22.77 22.81 7.54
CA PRO A 386 -21.77 22.24 6.66
C PRO A 386 -21.07 23.38 5.92
N ILE A 387 -19.74 23.39 5.99
CA ILE A 387 -18.94 24.31 5.18
C ILE A 387 -19.42 24.15 3.74
N GLU A 388 -19.94 25.21 3.15
CA GLU A 388 -20.32 25.19 1.75
C GLU A 388 -19.05 24.86 0.95
N LYS A 389 -19.04 23.67 0.38
CA LYS A 389 -17.87 23.22 -0.37
C LYS A 389 -17.73 24.04 -1.62
N GLU A 390 -16.52 24.48 -1.89
CA GLU A 390 -16.22 25.19 -3.11
C GLU A 390 -16.46 24.26 -4.32
N LYS A 391 -17.38 24.62 -5.20
CA LYS A 391 -17.67 23.85 -6.40
C LYS A 391 -16.55 24.02 -7.41
N LYS A 392 -16.04 22.89 -7.92
CA LYS A 392 -15.05 22.84 -9.01
C LYS A 392 -15.57 21.95 -10.12
N TYR A 393 -15.57 22.47 -11.32
CA TYR A 393 -16.20 21.84 -12.49
C TYR A 393 -15.17 21.12 -13.35
N VAL A 394 -15.42 19.85 -13.63
CA VAL A 394 -14.56 18.99 -14.44
C VAL A 394 -15.31 18.55 -15.68
N LEU A 395 -14.95 19.13 -16.83
CA LEU A 395 -15.51 18.74 -18.12
C LEU A 395 -14.76 17.50 -18.64
N VAL A 396 -15.50 16.42 -18.86
CA VAL A 396 -14.96 15.11 -19.19
C VAL A 396 -15.46 14.68 -20.58
N PRO A 397 -14.66 14.82 -21.64
CA PRO A 397 -14.99 14.30 -22.94
C PRO A 397 -15.12 12.78 -22.94
N ILE A 398 -16.19 12.26 -23.57
CA ILE A 398 -16.41 10.83 -23.83
C ILE A 398 -16.55 10.65 -25.33
N SER A 399 -15.53 10.07 -25.96
CA SER A 399 -15.45 10.08 -27.42
C SER A 399 -14.50 9.03 -27.99
N THR A 400 -14.59 8.83 -29.30
CA THR A 400 -13.52 8.23 -30.09
C THR A 400 -12.53 9.30 -30.59
N VAL A 401 -11.51 8.90 -31.35
CA VAL A 401 -10.54 9.83 -31.95
C VAL A 401 -11.21 10.58 -33.13
N GLY A 402 -10.87 11.84 -33.31
CA GLY A 402 -11.37 12.65 -34.45
C GLY A 402 -12.73 13.31 -34.24
N CYS A 403 -13.37 13.23 -33.05
CA CYS A 403 -14.67 13.83 -32.77
C CYS A 403 -14.61 15.35 -32.49
N GLY A 404 -13.44 15.99 -32.50
CA GLY A 404 -13.30 17.43 -32.31
C GLY A 404 -13.12 17.91 -30.88
N LYS A 405 -12.81 17.01 -29.90
CA LYS A 405 -12.59 17.37 -28.48
C LYS A 405 -11.63 18.53 -28.26
N THR A 406 -10.42 18.39 -28.78
CA THR A 406 -9.35 19.39 -28.60
C THR A 406 -9.70 20.71 -29.28
N THR A 407 -10.38 20.68 -30.42
CA THR A 407 -10.90 21.88 -31.10
C THR A 407 -11.92 22.62 -30.22
N VAL A 408 -12.91 21.89 -29.68
CA VAL A 408 -13.89 22.45 -28.75
C VAL A 408 -13.23 22.97 -27.47
N ALA A 409 -12.30 22.23 -26.90
CA ALA A 409 -11.57 22.66 -25.71
C ALA A 409 -10.79 23.97 -25.95
N ASN A 410 -10.05 24.07 -27.03
CA ASN A 410 -9.29 25.30 -27.36
C ASN A 410 -10.22 26.50 -27.66
N ALA A 411 -11.37 26.27 -28.27
CA ALA A 411 -12.36 27.31 -28.46
C ALA A 411 -12.95 27.81 -27.13
N LEU A 412 -13.24 26.90 -26.21
CA LEU A 412 -13.69 27.23 -24.84
C LEU A 412 -12.61 28.04 -24.11
N LEU A 413 -11.34 27.65 -24.17
CA LEU A 413 -10.26 28.38 -23.52
C LEU A 413 -10.05 29.78 -24.13
N ARG A 414 -10.30 29.96 -25.41
CA ARG A 414 -10.26 31.26 -26.04
C ARG A 414 -11.28 32.21 -25.47
N MET A 415 -12.47 31.69 -25.15
CA MET A 415 -13.60 32.46 -24.60
C MET A 415 -13.51 32.62 -23.08
N TYR A 416 -12.98 31.61 -22.41
CA TYR A 416 -12.83 31.49 -20.96
C TYR A 416 -11.35 31.26 -20.62
N PRO A 417 -10.48 32.26 -20.62
CA PRO A 417 -9.03 32.09 -20.46
C PRO A 417 -8.58 31.59 -19.08
N ASP A 418 -9.45 31.71 -18.08
CA ASP A 418 -9.27 31.24 -16.70
C ASP A 418 -9.55 29.73 -16.53
N TRP A 419 -10.09 29.06 -17.56
CA TRP A 419 -10.29 27.62 -17.54
C TRP A 419 -9.00 26.87 -17.82
N GLY A 420 -8.86 25.68 -17.22
CA GLY A 420 -7.73 24.78 -17.47
C GLY A 420 -8.04 23.77 -18.58
N HIS A 421 -7.01 23.43 -19.35
CA HIS A 421 -7.09 22.35 -20.33
C HIS A 421 -5.84 21.49 -20.26
N PHE A 422 -6.01 20.20 -19.95
CA PHE A 422 -4.91 19.25 -19.86
C PHE A 422 -5.16 18.06 -20.76
N GLN A 423 -4.21 17.83 -21.67
CA GLN A 423 -4.28 16.73 -22.63
C GLN A 423 -3.47 15.52 -22.16
N ASN A 424 -4.06 14.34 -22.22
CA ASN A 424 -3.35 13.09 -21.93
C ASN A 424 -2.14 12.87 -22.87
N ASP A 425 -2.20 13.40 -24.07
CA ASP A 425 -1.16 13.25 -25.09
C ASP A 425 0.07 14.13 -24.83
N ASP A 426 -0.06 15.19 -24.05
CA ASP A 426 1.06 16.05 -23.61
C ASP A 426 1.96 15.39 -22.57
N LEU A 427 1.49 14.36 -21.88
CA LEU A 427 2.23 13.70 -20.82
C LEU A 427 3.28 12.74 -21.37
N THR A 428 4.51 12.82 -20.86
CA THR A 428 5.67 12.08 -21.40
C THR A 428 6.14 10.93 -20.54
N SER A 429 5.88 10.97 -19.24
CA SER A 429 6.43 10.03 -18.25
C SER A 429 5.40 9.68 -17.17
N GLY A 430 5.64 8.59 -16.42
CA GLY A 430 4.80 8.15 -15.34
C GLY A 430 3.50 7.45 -15.77
N HIS A 431 2.61 7.21 -14.81
CA HIS A 431 1.27 6.70 -15.08
C HIS A 431 0.39 7.85 -15.56
N LYS A 432 0.31 8.02 -16.87
CA LYS A 432 -0.36 9.17 -17.53
C LYS A 432 -1.75 9.51 -16.99
N PRO A 433 -2.68 8.55 -16.79
CA PRO A 433 -4.01 8.87 -16.28
C PRO A 433 -4.02 9.55 -14.90
N THR A 434 -3.21 9.04 -13.97
CA THR A 434 -3.09 9.61 -12.62
C THR A 434 -2.40 10.98 -12.64
N MET A 435 -1.40 11.16 -13.51
CA MET A 435 -0.72 12.45 -13.69
C MET A 435 -1.66 13.49 -14.30
N LEU A 436 -2.54 13.09 -15.23
CA LEU A 436 -3.54 13.99 -15.83
C LEU A 436 -4.49 14.54 -14.75
N VAL A 437 -5.02 13.66 -13.91
CA VAL A 437 -5.88 14.07 -12.78
C VAL A 437 -5.11 14.99 -11.82
N LYS A 438 -3.83 14.68 -11.54
CA LYS A 438 -3.00 15.53 -10.69
C LYS A 438 -2.86 16.96 -11.26
N HIS A 439 -2.59 17.08 -12.55
CA HIS A 439 -2.51 18.42 -13.18
C HIS A 439 -3.85 19.16 -13.10
N CYS A 440 -4.96 18.45 -13.33
CA CYS A 440 -6.29 19.03 -13.18
C CYS A 440 -6.56 19.51 -11.74
N THR A 441 -6.29 18.68 -10.74
CA THR A 441 -6.51 19.05 -9.33
C THR A 441 -5.56 20.15 -8.85
N ASP A 442 -4.33 20.17 -9.34
CA ASP A 442 -3.38 21.25 -9.01
C ASP A 442 -3.83 22.58 -9.62
N PHE A 443 -4.37 22.60 -10.84
CA PHE A 443 -4.90 23.79 -11.48
C PHE A 443 -6.18 24.30 -10.80
N LEU A 444 -7.08 23.40 -10.42
CA LEU A 444 -8.32 23.75 -9.72
C LEU A 444 -8.12 24.42 -8.35
N LYS A 445 -6.90 24.50 -7.83
CA LYS A 445 -6.57 25.33 -6.66
C LYS A 445 -6.66 26.82 -6.96
N PHE A 446 -6.57 27.21 -8.24
CA PHE A 446 -6.52 28.59 -8.69
C PHE A 446 -7.64 28.96 -9.68
N SER A 447 -8.38 27.97 -10.14
CA SER A 447 -9.49 28.11 -11.09
C SER A 447 -10.68 27.24 -10.65
N ASN A 448 -11.85 27.49 -11.23
CA ASN A 448 -13.06 26.74 -10.94
C ASN A 448 -13.40 25.70 -12.01
N VAL A 449 -12.79 25.75 -13.17
CA VAL A 449 -13.14 24.89 -14.32
C VAL A 449 -11.90 24.27 -14.94
N VAL A 450 -11.98 22.98 -15.24
CA VAL A 450 -10.93 22.26 -15.97
C VAL A 450 -11.53 21.32 -17.03
N ILE A 451 -10.88 21.22 -18.17
CA ILE A 451 -11.20 20.26 -19.23
C ILE A 451 -10.14 19.15 -19.17
N LEU A 452 -10.58 17.92 -18.87
CA LEU A 452 -9.76 16.71 -18.83
C LEU A 452 -9.76 16.06 -20.21
N ASP A 453 -8.89 16.50 -21.13
CA ASP A 453 -8.88 16.06 -22.54
C ASP A 453 -8.23 14.68 -22.70
N ARG A 454 -9.08 13.69 -22.58
CA ARG A 454 -8.82 12.29 -22.83
C ARG A 454 -10.07 11.67 -23.46
N ASN A 455 -9.93 10.57 -24.18
CA ASN A 455 -11.09 9.93 -24.84
C ASN A 455 -12.13 9.37 -23.88
N ASN A 456 -11.73 8.88 -22.71
CA ASN A 456 -12.59 8.29 -21.67
C ASN A 456 -13.64 7.30 -22.22
N HIS A 457 -13.23 6.55 -23.25
CA HIS A 457 -14.11 5.70 -24.06
C HIS A 457 -14.48 4.37 -23.41
N GLN A 458 -13.89 4.04 -22.23
CA GLN A 458 -14.16 2.81 -21.49
C GLN A 458 -14.62 3.12 -20.06
N PHE A 459 -15.49 2.26 -19.50
CA PHE A 459 -15.96 2.38 -18.11
C PHE A 459 -14.81 2.48 -17.10
N ARG A 460 -13.76 1.68 -17.26
CA ARG A 460 -12.59 1.71 -16.36
C ARG A 460 -11.87 3.06 -16.36
N GLU A 461 -11.88 3.77 -17.49
CA GLU A 461 -11.24 5.07 -17.63
C GLU A 461 -12.06 6.15 -16.92
N ARG A 462 -13.39 6.04 -16.98
CA ARG A 462 -14.32 6.92 -16.26
C ARG A 462 -14.31 6.63 -14.75
N ALA A 463 -14.35 5.36 -14.34
CA ALA A 463 -14.20 4.97 -12.94
C ALA A 463 -12.93 5.49 -12.28
N GLN A 464 -11.82 5.52 -13.04
CA GLN A 464 -10.55 6.06 -12.56
C GLN A 464 -10.65 7.56 -12.23
N ILE A 465 -11.36 8.36 -13.02
CA ILE A 465 -11.57 9.80 -12.78
C ILE A 465 -12.23 10.00 -11.41
N PHE A 466 -13.37 9.37 -11.16
CA PHE A 466 -14.11 9.48 -9.89
C PHE A 466 -13.31 8.95 -8.68
N THR A 467 -12.40 8.01 -8.91
CA THR A 467 -11.53 7.49 -7.86
C THR A 467 -10.34 8.39 -7.57
N ASP A 468 -9.73 8.99 -8.60
CA ASP A 468 -8.47 9.71 -8.47
C ASP A 468 -8.65 11.18 -8.06
N PHE A 469 -9.74 11.86 -8.47
CA PHE A 469 -10.00 13.24 -8.05
C PHE A 469 -10.12 13.38 -6.52
N PRO A 470 -10.91 12.58 -5.80
CA PRO A 470 -10.96 12.64 -4.35
C PRO A 470 -9.63 12.31 -3.67
N LYS A 471 -8.83 11.40 -4.26
CA LYS A 471 -7.53 11.03 -3.69
C LYS A 471 -6.46 12.09 -3.84
N GLN A 472 -6.49 12.85 -4.92
CA GLN A 472 -5.48 13.86 -5.23
C GLN A 472 -5.91 15.28 -4.86
N GLY A 473 -7.20 15.52 -4.83
CA GLY A 473 -7.81 16.76 -4.39
C GLY A 473 -8.11 16.78 -2.90
N ASN A 474 -9.03 17.66 -2.52
CA ASN A 474 -9.49 17.79 -1.14
C ASN A 474 -11.03 17.70 -1.08
N PRO A 475 -11.60 16.46 -1.08
CA PRO A 475 -13.04 16.23 -1.20
C PRO A 475 -13.85 16.75 0.00
N ASN A 476 -13.19 17.11 1.10
CA ASN A 476 -13.86 17.67 2.27
C ASN A 476 -14.22 19.16 2.11
N PHE A 477 -13.54 19.87 1.18
CA PHE A 477 -13.69 21.31 0.95
C PHE A 477 -14.06 21.65 -0.47
N VAL A 478 -13.89 20.68 -1.39
CA VAL A 478 -14.17 20.82 -2.80
C VAL A 478 -15.23 19.82 -3.19
N ASP A 479 -16.27 20.31 -3.80
CA ASP A 479 -17.29 19.54 -4.48
C ASP A 479 -16.97 19.50 -5.96
N TYR A 480 -16.51 18.34 -6.44
CA TYR A 480 -16.16 18.17 -7.85
C TYR A 480 -17.41 17.82 -8.63
N ILE A 481 -17.85 18.76 -9.46
CA ILE A 481 -18.99 18.59 -10.37
C ILE A 481 -18.46 18.02 -11.69
N PHE A 482 -18.81 16.79 -11.99
CA PHE A 482 -18.36 16.10 -13.19
C PHE A 482 -19.37 16.23 -14.32
N ILE A 483 -18.96 16.90 -15.41
CA ILE A 483 -19.79 17.15 -16.57
C ILE A 483 -19.31 16.30 -17.74
N ALA A 484 -20.10 15.31 -18.15
CA ALA A 484 -19.79 14.49 -19.31
C ALA A 484 -20.08 15.23 -20.61
N LEU A 485 -19.08 15.41 -21.46
CA LEU A 485 -19.23 15.86 -22.83
C LEU A 485 -19.31 14.61 -23.74
N ASN A 486 -20.53 14.14 -24.00
CA ASN A 486 -20.76 12.89 -24.73
C ASN A 486 -20.79 13.14 -26.25
N PHE A 487 -19.64 12.97 -26.91
CA PHE A 487 -19.49 13.14 -28.35
C PHE A 487 -20.10 12.01 -29.19
N ASN A 488 -20.47 10.88 -28.58
CA ASN A 488 -20.97 9.70 -29.27
C ASN A 488 -22.27 9.16 -28.64
N PRO A 489 -23.35 9.99 -28.54
CA PRO A 489 -24.58 9.57 -27.86
C PRO A 489 -25.36 8.45 -28.63
N TYR A 490 -25.04 8.25 -29.91
CA TYR A 490 -25.79 7.33 -30.78
C TYR A 490 -25.23 5.90 -30.82
N THR A 491 -24.12 5.64 -30.14
CA THR A 491 -23.42 4.33 -30.21
C THR A 491 -24.03 3.22 -29.35
N ARG A 492 -25.18 3.43 -28.72
CA ARG A 492 -25.85 2.39 -27.92
C ARG A 492 -26.22 1.14 -28.73
N SER A 493 -26.37 1.29 -30.05
CA SER A 493 -26.66 0.19 -30.97
C SER A 493 -25.54 0.11 -32.02
N LYS A 494 -24.63 -0.86 -31.88
CA LYS A 494 -23.59 -1.10 -32.91
C LYS A 494 -24.21 -1.31 -34.28
N GLY A 495 -23.67 -0.65 -35.31
CA GLY A 495 -24.13 -0.78 -36.69
C GLY A 495 -25.31 0.10 -37.07
N THR A 496 -25.64 1.15 -36.30
CA THR A 496 -26.61 2.16 -36.70
C THR A 496 -26.04 3.10 -37.77
N THR A 497 -26.91 3.68 -38.59
CA THR A 497 -26.55 4.67 -39.59
C THR A 497 -25.80 5.86 -39.00
N ALA A 498 -26.16 6.26 -37.76
CA ALA A 498 -25.47 7.36 -37.04
C ALA A 498 -24.07 6.97 -36.62
N ASP A 499 -23.83 5.74 -36.15
CA ASP A 499 -22.51 5.23 -35.79
C ASP A 499 -21.57 5.15 -37.01
N GLU A 500 -22.07 4.69 -38.13
CA GLU A 500 -21.32 4.63 -39.39
C GLU A 500 -21.01 6.04 -39.92
N LYS A 501 -21.96 6.96 -39.86
CA LYS A 501 -21.79 8.36 -40.28
C LYS A 501 -20.70 9.04 -39.42
N THR A 502 -20.76 8.86 -38.12
CA THR A 502 -19.73 9.37 -37.20
C THR A 502 -18.36 8.79 -37.51
N PHE A 503 -18.28 7.47 -37.76
CA PHE A 503 -17.01 6.82 -38.10
C PHE A 503 -16.42 7.36 -39.42
N ASN A 504 -17.24 7.55 -40.44
CA ASN A 504 -16.80 8.07 -41.74
C ASN A 504 -16.28 9.52 -41.61
N LEU A 505 -17.02 10.39 -40.92
CA LEU A 505 -16.61 11.77 -40.70
C LEU A 505 -15.33 11.87 -39.88
N THR A 506 -15.20 11.09 -38.81
CA THR A 506 -13.99 11.08 -38.03
C THR A 506 -12.79 10.52 -38.76
N ARG A 507 -12.98 9.52 -39.63
CA ARG A 507 -11.97 9.00 -40.55
C ARG A 507 -11.51 10.08 -41.53
N GLU A 508 -12.41 10.80 -42.21
CA GLU A 508 -12.08 11.88 -43.11
C GLU A 508 -11.29 12.99 -42.40
N ARG A 509 -11.71 13.41 -41.21
CA ARG A 509 -11.02 14.42 -40.41
C ARG A 509 -9.62 13.99 -40.02
N ILE A 510 -9.43 12.73 -39.63
CA ILE A 510 -8.11 12.22 -39.26
C ILE A 510 -7.20 12.18 -40.49
N LEU A 511 -7.70 11.77 -41.64
CA LEU A 511 -6.93 11.72 -42.87
C LEU A 511 -6.61 13.12 -43.42
N SER A 512 -7.57 14.04 -43.43
CA SER A 512 -7.37 15.42 -43.89
C SER A 512 -6.42 16.23 -43.00
N ARG A 513 -6.40 15.97 -41.72
CA ARG A 513 -5.50 16.59 -40.75
C ARG A 513 -4.03 16.18 -40.98
N GLY A 514 -3.79 15.02 -41.60
CA GLY A 514 -2.44 14.50 -41.84
C GLY A 514 -1.68 14.21 -40.55
N ASP A 515 -0.43 14.65 -40.47
CA ASP A 515 0.47 14.46 -39.33
C ASP A 515 0.33 15.55 -38.25
N ASN A 516 -0.62 16.47 -38.38
CA ASN A 516 -0.90 17.50 -37.38
C ASN A 516 -1.61 16.91 -36.15
N HIS A 517 -0.95 15.98 -35.48
CA HIS A 517 -1.38 15.33 -34.23
C HIS A 517 -0.18 14.83 -33.43
N GLN A 518 -0.31 14.76 -32.11
CA GLN A 518 0.81 14.38 -31.25
C GLN A 518 1.19 12.90 -31.34
N THR A 519 0.26 12.01 -31.72
CA THR A 519 0.43 10.55 -31.60
C THR A 519 -0.06 9.76 -32.82
N ILE A 520 -0.72 10.39 -33.79
CA ILE A 520 -1.32 9.72 -34.97
C ILE A 520 -0.73 10.31 -36.24
N ASP A 521 0.02 9.51 -36.97
CA ASP A 521 0.70 9.84 -38.22
C ASP A 521 -0.22 9.54 -39.42
N ALA A 522 -1.26 10.31 -39.67
CA ALA A 522 -2.23 10.01 -40.71
C ALA A 522 -1.73 10.35 -42.12
N GLY A 523 -0.85 11.34 -42.26
CA GLY A 523 -0.18 11.67 -43.52
C GLY A 523 0.89 10.64 -43.87
N SER A 524 1.72 10.24 -42.94
CA SER A 524 2.81 9.27 -43.13
C SER A 524 2.32 7.82 -43.18
N ASP A 525 1.27 7.46 -42.43
CA ASP A 525 0.70 6.09 -42.38
C ASP A 525 -0.83 6.10 -42.24
N PRO A 526 -1.56 6.38 -43.33
CA PRO A 526 -3.02 6.43 -43.33
C PRO A 526 -3.70 5.12 -42.88
N LYS A 527 -3.13 3.96 -43.23
CA LYS A 527 -3.70 2.65 -42.91
C LYS A 527 -3.62 2.41 -41.41
N LYS A 528 -2.52 2.75 -40.78
CA LYS A 528 -2.33 2.66 -39.32
C LYS A 528 -3.27 3.62 -38.59
N ALA A 529 -3.44 4.84 -39.06
CA ALA A 529 -4.35 5.82 -38.48
C ALA A 529 -5.80 5.33 -38.49
N VAL A 530 -6.28 4.77 -39.60
CA VAL A 530 -7.61 4.15 -39.71
C VAL A 530 -7.71 2.90 -38.79
N GLY A 531 -6.66 2.10 -38.68
CA GLY A 531 -6.60 0.97 -37.77
C GLY A 531 -6.74 1.39 -36.29
N ILE A 532 -6.10 2.50 -35.89
CA ILE A 532 -6.25 3.09 -34.56
C ILE A 532 -7.71 3.51 -34.32
N LEU A 533 -8.32 4.24 -35.27
CA LEU A 533 -9.74 4.66 -35.17
C LEU A 533 -10.68 3.46 -35.02
N SER A 534 -10.52 2.43 -35.86
CA SER A 534 -11.30 1.20 -35.78
C SER A 534 -11.14 0.51 -34.42
N GLY A 535 -9.92 0.51 -33.87
CA GLY A 535 -9.64 -0.01 -32.54
C GLY A 535 -10.37 0.77 -31.42
N PHE A 536 -10.48 2.10 -31.53
CA PHE A 536 -11.27 2.91 -30.59
C PHE A 536 -12.75 2.60 -30.72
N LYS A 537 -13.30 2.52 -31.95
CA LYS A 537 -14.69 2.14 -32.20
C LYS A 537 -15.03 0.79 -31.56
N THR A 538 -14.18 -0.21 -31.73
CA THR A 538 -14.41 -1.56 -31.20
C THR A 538 -14.44 -1.61 -29.66
N ARG A 539 -13.57 -0.81 -29.01
CA ARG A 539 -13.47 -0.78 -27.54
C ARG A 539 -14.39 0.25 -26.88
N PHE A 540 -15.07 1.07 -27.66
CA PHE A 540 -15.95 2.11 -27.12
C PHE A 540 -17.08 1.49 -26.29
N GLN A 541 -17.26 1.98 -25.09
CA GLN A 541 -18.34 1.63 -24.17
C GLN A 541 -19.24 2.87 -24.01
N PRO A 542 -20.45 2.84 -24.59
CA PRO A 542 -21.38 3.95 -24.54
C PRO A 542 -21.66 4.41 -23.11
N LEU A 543 -21.90 5.71 -22.94
CA LEU A 543 -22.29 6.27 -21.65
C LEU A 543 -23.63 5.67 -21.20
N ASP A 544 -23.68 5.23 -19.95
CA ASP A 544 -24.86 4.61 -19.34
C ASP A 544 -25.04 5.09 -17.89
N VAL A 545 -25.75 6.20 -17.70
CA VAL A 545 -25.98 6.83 -16.39
C VAL A 545 -26.85 6.01 -15.44
N SER A 546 -27.43 4.90 -15.92
CA SER A 546 -28.21 4.00 -15.05
C SER A 546 -27.35 3.13 -14.14
N ARG A 547 -26.03 3.14 -14.34
CA ARG A 547 -25.07 2.31 -13.60
C ARG A 547 -23.72 2.98 -13.39
N ALA A 548 -23.02 2.56 -12.34
CA ALA A 548 -21.64 2.98 -12.08
C ALA A 548 -20.70 2.49 -13.22
N PRO A 549 -19.67 3.27 -13.58
CA PRO A 549 -19.27 4.54 -12.97
C PRO A 549 -20.04 5.75 -13.53
N ASP A 550 -20.84 5.60 -14.55
CA ASP A 550 -21.44 6.71 -15.32
C ASP A 550 -22.57 7.41 -14.56
N SER A 551 -23.15 6.76 -13.55
CA SER A 551 -24.10 7.37 -12.60
C SER A 551 -23.45 8.45 -11.70
N GLU A 552 -22.13 8.56 -11.69
CA GLU A 552 -21.40 9.58 -10.93
C GLU A 552 -21.26 10.91 -11.66
N PHE A 553 -21.73 11.03 -12.91
CA PHE A 553 -21.78 12.31 -13.61
C PHE A 553 -22.98 13.15 -13.16
N ASP A 554 -22.70 14.39 -12.76
CA ASP A 554 -23.72 15.36 -12.34
C ASP A 554 -24.53 15.93 -13.51
N LEU A 555 -23.88 16.04 -14.69
CA LEU A 555 -24.52 16.50 -15.92
C LEU A 555 -23.98 15.73 -17.12
N VAL A 556 -24.85 15.38 -18.05
CA VAL A 556 -24.48 14.82 -19.35
C VAL A 556 -24.93 15.72 -20.47
N ILE A 557 -23.98 16.25 -21.21
CA ILE A 557 -24.23 17.06 -22.42
C ILE A 557 -24.03 16.16 -23.64
N ASN A 558 -25.11 15.78 -24.29
CA ASN A 558 -25.05 15.01 -25.53
C ASN A 558 -24.73 15.92 -26.71
N LEU A 559 -23.66 15.57 -27.41
CA LEU A 559 -23.10 16.33 -28.53
C LEU A 559 -23.31 15.59 -29.85
N ASP A 560 -23.34 16.33 -30.96
CA ASP A 560 -23.58 15.73 -32.30
C ASP A 560 -22.25 15.68 -33.06
N SER A 561 -21.69 14.48 -33.25
CA SER A 561 -20.49 14.24 -34.07
C SER A 561 -20.82 13.80 -35.52
N THR A 562 -22.13 13.75 -35.91
CA THR A 562 -22.53 13.32 -37.24
C THR A 562 -22.57 14.46 -38.25
N ARG A 563 -22.36 15.70 -37.79
CA ARG A 563 -22.40 16.90 -38.64
C ARG A 563 -20.98 17.26 -39.13
N PRO A 564 -20.85 17.78 -40.38
CA PRO A 564 -19.56 18.32 -40.83
C PRO A 564 -19.06 19.46 -39.95
N ASP A 565 -19.95 20.36 -39.49
CA ASP A 565 -19.71 21.50 -38.61
C ASP A 565 -19.78 21.17 -37.11
N SER A 566 -19.70 19.90 -36.75
CA SER A 566 -20.01 19.42 -35.38
C SER A 566 -19.23 20.13 -34.29
N SER A 567 -17.96 20.48 -34.49
CA SER A 567 -17.18 21.13 -33.41
C SER A 567 -17.72 22.54 -33.10
N ARG A 568 -18.12 23.29 -34.12
CA ARG A 568 -18.74 24.61 -33.96
C ARG A 568 -20.11 24.53 -33.30
N TYR A 569 -20.95 23.58 -33.79
CA TYR A 569 -22.27 23.30 -33.24
C TYR A 569 -22.17 22.85 -31.75
N ASN A 570 -21.25 21.93 -31.46
CA ASN A 570 -21.07 21.41 -30.11
C ASN A 570 -20.56 22.44 -29.12
N LEU A 571 -19.73 23.39 -29.58
CA LEU A 571 -19.29 24.53 -28.76
C LEU A 571 -20.49 25.32 -28.22
N GLU A 572 -21.42 25.68 -29.08
CA GLU A 572 -22.64 26.37 -28.72
C GLU A 572 -23.54 25.57 -27.79
N ALA A 573 -23.72 24.27 -28.08
CA ALA A 573 -24.50 23.36 -27.26
C ALA A 573 -23.94 23.20 -25.83
N ILE A 574 -22.61 23.17 -25.67
CA ILE A 574 -21.95 23.11 -24.36
C ILE A 574 -22.23 24.38 -23.56
N ILE A 575 -21.99 25.53 -24.17
CA ILE A 575 -22.18 26.83 -23.48
C ILE A 575 -23.63 27.01 -23.07
N LYS A 576 -24.58 26.71 -23.96
CA LYS A 576 -26.00 26.77 -23.66
C LYS A 576 -26.36 25.86 -22.48
N SER A 577 -25.91 24.61 -22.49
CA SER A 577 -26.20 23.66 -21.42
C SER A 577 -25.58 24.07 -20.08
N LEU A 578 -24.34 24.61 -20.09
CA LEU A 578 -23.72 25.15 -18.89
C LEU A 578 -24.49 26.37 -18.34
N SER A 579 -24.94 27.26 -19.23
CA SER A 579 -25.76 28.42 -18.84
C SER A 579 -27.08 28.01 -18.18
N GLU A 580 -27.68 26.91 -18.61
CA GLU A 580 -28.94 26.41 -18.11
C GLU A 580 -28.80 25.68 -16.76
N HIS A 581 -27.71 24.93 -16.53
CA HIS A 581 -27.58 24.07 -15.35
C HIS A 581 -26.59 24.60 -14.31
N TYR A 582 -25.56 25.31 -14.75
CA TYR A 582 -24.48 25.84 -13.91
C TYR A 582 -24.04 27.22 -14.39
N PRO A 583 -24.93 28.22 -14.30
CA PRO A 583 -24.64 29.58 -14.80
C PRO A 583 -23.41 30.22 -14.13
N GLU A 584 -23.11 29.84 -12.88
CA GLU A 584 -21.92 30.25 -12.15
C GLU A 584 -20.61 29.84 -12.83
N VAL A 585 -20.61 28.78 -13.66
CA VAL A 585 -19.42 28.36 -14.45
C VAL A 585 -19.02 29.41 -15.48
N LEU A 586 -19.99 30.17 -15.95
CA LEU A 586 -19.82 31.25 -16.91
C LEU A 586 -19.57 32.63 -16.23
N GLU A 587 -19.47 32.65 -14.89
CA GLU A 587 -19.19 33.85 -14.07
C GLU A 587 -20.10 35.06 -14.40
N GLY A 588 -21.38 34.79 -14.70
CA GLY A 588 -22.36 35.84 -15.05
C GLY A 588 -22.08 36.54 -16.39
N ARG A 589 -21.16 36.05 -17.21
CA ARG A 589 -20.88 36.55 -18.55
C ARG A 589 -22.10 36.40 -19.44
N VAL A 590 -22.36 37.38 -20.25
CA VAL A 590 -23.41 37.29 -21.29
C VAL A 590 -23.06 36.16 -22.23
N LEU A 591 -24.08 35.41 -22.69
CA LEU A 591 -23.87 34.37 -23.70
C LEU A 591 -23.18 34.95 -24.93
N PRO A 592 -22.15 34.26 -25.45
CA PRO A 592 -21.38 34.79 -26.57
C PRO A 592 -22.23 34.93 -27.83
N THR A 593 -21.95 35.97 -28.60
CA THR A 593 -22.56 36.21 -29.91
C THR A 593 -22.10 35.13 -30.90
N LYS A 594 -22.78 35.07 -32.04
CA LYS A 594 -22.40 34.13 -33.11
C LYS A 594 -21.00 34.46 -33.63
N GLU A 595 -20.65 35.72 -33.74
CA GLU A 595 -19.36 36.21 -34.21
C GLU A 595 -18.22 35.84 -33.23
N GLU A 596 -18.45 35.94 -31.93
CA GLU A 596 -17.50 35.51 -30.90
C GLU A 596 -17.27 34.00 -30.95
N LEU A 597 -18.32 33.22 -31.12
CA LEU A 597 -18.24 31.77 -31.25
C LEU A 597 -17.48 31.37 -32.51
N ASP A 598 -17.74 32.03 -33.66
CA ASP A 598 -17.05 31.78 -34.92
C ASP A 598 -15.56 32.15 -34.82
N SER A 599 -15.23 33.30 -34.21
CA SER A 599 -13.85 33.73 -33.97
C SER A 599 -13.09 32.74 -33.04
N ALA A 600 -13.73 32.25 -31.98
CA ALA A 600 -13.12 31.28 -31.06
C ALA A 600 -12.90 29.94 -31.78
N PHE A 601 -13.81 29.54 -32.62
CA PHE A 601 -13.70 28.31 -33.42
C PHE A 601 -12.58 28.42 -34.47
N GLU A 602 -12.47 29.51 -35.21
CA GLU A 602 -11.37 29.76 -36.16
C GLU A 602 -10.00 29.76 -35.45
N PHE A 603 -9.91 30.40 -34.28
CA PHE A 603 -8.72 30.29 -33.44
C PHE A 603 -8.36 28.85 -33.08
N ALA A 604 -9.36 28.05 -32.72
CA ALA A 604 -9.14 26.63 -32.34
C ALA A 604 -8.70 25.77 -33.52
N LEU A 605 -9.10 26.14 -34.76
CA LEU A 605 -8.62 25.46 -35.98
C LEU A 605 -7.14 25.72 -36.28
N SER A 606 -6.60 26.86 -35.83
CA SER A 606 -5.19 27.21 -36.00
C SER A 606 -4.25 26.49 -35.02
N TYR A 607 -4.81 25.71 -34.10
CA TYR A 607 -4.06 24.99 -33.07
C TYR A 607 -3.02 24.03 -33.66
N GLN A 608 -1.77 24.17 -33.18
CA GLN A 608 -0.68 23.24 -33.49
C GLN A 608 -0.34 22.45 -32.22
N PRO A 609 -0.24 21.13 -32.28
CA PRO A 609 0.12 20.31 -31.13
C PRO A 609 1.54 20.65 -30.67
N LYS A 610 1.76 20.68 -29.34
CA LYS A 610 3.07 20.98 -28.72
C LYS A 610 4.18 20.02 -29.18
N ARG A 611 3.81 18.87 -29.70
CA ARG A 611 4.69 17.83 -30.25
C ARG A 611 4.14 17.36 -31.59
N ALA A 612 4.15 18.24 -32.58
CA ALA A 612 3.86 17.82 -33.96
C ALA A 612 4.84 16.69 -34.34
N ILE A 613 4.31 15.61 -34.90
CA ILE A 613 5.13 14.60 -35.54
C ILE A 613 5.80 15.26 -36.71
N THR A 614 7.11 15.51 -36.64
CA THR A 614 7.90 15.97 -37.79
C THR A 614 7.82 14.92 -38.90
N PRO A 615 7.39 15.29 -40.13
CA PRO A 615 7.40 14.34 -41.24
C PRO A 615 8.81 13.79 -41.39
N ASN A 616 8.94 12.47 -41.47
CA ASN A 616 10.22 11.78 -41.59
C ASN A 616 10.92 12.09 -42.91
N ALA A 617 11.69 13.17 -42.98
CA ALA A 617 12.90 13.21 -43.77
C ALA A 617 13.96 12.46 -42.96
N ASN A 618 14.20 11.20 -43.30
CA ASN A 618 15.19 10.31 -42.67
C ASN A 618 14.83 9.78 -41.25
N LYS A 619 13.85 8.90 -41.14
CA LYS A 619 13.91 7.89 -40.09
C LYS A 619 15.02 6.91 -40.43
N LYS A 620 16.27 7.24 -40.10
CA LYS A 620 17.14 6.21 -39.52
C LYS A 620 16.37 5.73 -38.30
N GLN A 621 15.94 4.48 -38.36
CA GLN A 621 15.29 3.80 -37.21
C GLN A 621 16.17 4.05 -35.99
N THR A 622 15.77 4.98 -35.12
CA THR A 622 16.26 4.99 -33.76
C THR A 622 15.64 3.75 -33.15
N ALA A 623 16.41 2.67 -33.15
CA ALA A 623 16.10 1.44 -32.45
C ALA A 623 15.60 1.85 -31.06
N LYS A 624 14.45 1.33 -30.64
CA LYS A 624 13.95 1.48 -29.27
C LYS A 624 15.14 1.30 -28.36
N LYS A 625 15.55 2.31 -27.59
CA LYS A 625 16.65 2.18 -26.62
C LYS A 625 16.35 0.97 -25.77
N ARG A 626 17.11 -0.11 -25.97
CA ARG A 626 16.97 -1.33 -25.17
C ARG A 626 17.23 -0.95 -23.72
N LYS A 627 16.32 -1.30 -22.83
CA LYS A 627 16.51 -1.07 -21.40
C LYS A 627 17.23 -2.29 -20.84
N PHE A 628 18.42 -2.07 -20.32
CA PHE A 628 19.19 -3.10 -19.63
C PHE A 628 18.94 -3.02 -18.13
N SER A 629 18.86 -4.17 -17.48
CA SER A 629 18.76 -4.28 -16.02
C SER A 629 20.14 -4.27 -15.37
N TYR A 630 21.14 -4.86 -16.02
CA TYR A 630 22.53 -4.87 -15.61
C TYR A 630 23.43 -5.18 -16.80
N PHE A 631 24.73 -4.91 -16.64
CA PHE A 631 25.78 -5.37 -17.52
C PHE A 631 26.67 -6.37 -16.80
N GLY A 632 27.09 -7.41 -17.49
CA GLY A 632 27.87 -8.49 -16.90
C GLY A 632 28.68 -9.28 -17.96
N VAL A 633 29.64 -10.06 -17.52
CA VAL A 633 30.34 -11.02 -18.32
C VAL A 633 29.52 -12.31 -18.33
N GLN A 634 29.03 -12.71 -19.49
CA GLN A 634 28.31 -13.96 -19.65
C GLN A 634 29.31 -15.15 -19.64
N VAL A 635 29.07 -16.13 -18.78
CA VAL A 635 29.90 -17.31 -18.64
C VAL A 635 29.28 -18.44 -19.45
N GLY A 636 30.03 -18.99 -20.41
CA GLY A 636 29.58 -20.00 -21.36
C GLY A 636 29.48 -21.42 -20.79
N LEU A 637 29.08 -21.57 -19.54
CA LEU A 637 28.80 -22.86 -18.90
C LEU A 637 27.30 -23.17 -18.92
N THR A 638 26.95 -24.44 -19.11
CA THR A 638 25.59 -24.93 -18.93
C THR A 638 25.35 -25.36 -17.47
N GLN A 639 24.09 -25.62 -17.07
CA GLN A 639 23.76 -26.15 -15.77
C GLN A 639 24.48 -27.49 -15.50
N GLU A 640 24.55 -28.35 -16.53
CA GLU A 640 25.22 -29.65 -16.46
C GLU A 640 26.71 -29.49 -16.23
N THR A 641 27.39 -28.69 -17.07
CA THR A 641 28.85 -28.47 -16.95
C THR A 641 29.21 -27.76 -15.63
N MET A 642 28.38 -26.86 -15.12
CA MET A 642 28.60 -26.27 -13.80
C MET A 642 28.44 -27.31 -12.69
N THR A 643 27.49 -28.21 -12.82
CA THR A 643 27.24 -29.26 -11.84
C THR A 643 28.44 -30.23 -11.81
N GLU A 644 28.88 -30.71 -12.96
CA GLU A 644 30.06 -31.58 -13.10
C GLU A 644 31.33 -30.94 -12.52
N LEU A 645 31.51 -29.64 -12.78
CA LEU A 645 32.67 -28.88 -12.32
C LEU A 645 32.70 -28.79 -10.78
N ILE A 646 31.58 -28.55 -10.16
CA ILE A 646 31.50 -28.44 -8.69
C ILE A 646 31.56 -29.83 -8.03
N ASP A 647 30.92 -30.84 -8.59
CA ASP A 647 31.06 -32.21 -8.11
C ASP A 647 32.52 -32.66 -8.18
N SER A 648 33.20 -32.41 -9.30
CA SER A 648 34.63 -32.69 -9.45
C SER A 648 35.49 -31.94 -8.43
N TYR A 649 35.11 -30.73 -8.03
CA TYR A 649 35.82 -30.01 -6.97
C TYR A 649 35.74 -30.74 -5.62
N PHE A 650 34.56 -31.18 -5.22
CA PHE A 650 34.41 -31.91 -3.97
C PHE A 650 35.07 -33.26 -3.98
N ASP A 651 34.97 -34.00 -5.10
CA ASP A 651 35.59 -35.31 -5.27
C ASP A 651 37.11 -35.22 -5.20
N ASN A 652 37.73 -34.29 -5.99
CA ASN A 652 39.19 -34.13 -6.03
C ASN A 652 39.80 -33.67 -4.71
N ASN A 653 39.04 -32.96 -3.89
CA ASN A 653 39.49 -32.50 -2.60
C ASN A 653 39.11 -33.43 -1.45
N ALA A 654 38.44 -34.57 -1.70
CA ALA A 654 37.92 -35.51 -0.71
C ALA A 654 37.07 -34.79 0.39
N ILE A 655 36.21 -33.90 -0.06
CA ILE A 655 35.33 -33.12 0.80
C ILE A 655 33.89 -33.58 0.56
N ASP A 656 33.16 -33.91 1.61
CA ASP A 656 31.73 -34.17 1.52
C ASP A 656 30.99 -32.91 1.00
N PRO A 657 30.17 -33.04 -0.07
CA PRO A 657 29.41 -31.90 -0.58
C PRO A 657 28.47 -31.33 0.48
N PRO A 658 28.45 -30.01 0.69
CA PRO A 658 27.61 -29.39 1.71
C PRO A 658 26.10 -29.58 1.40
N GLU A 659 25.27 -29.58 2.43
CA GLU A 659 23.81 -29.79 2.32
C GLU A 659 23.16 -28.87 1.30
N ILE A 660 23.62 -27.62 1.22
CA ILE A 660 23.11 -26.65 0.24
C ILE A 660 23.33 -27.16 -1.20
N TRP A 661 24.46 -27.75 -1.51
CA TRP A 661 24.76 -28.28 -2.84
C TRP A 661 23.84 -29.43 -3.20
N THR A 662 23.71 -30.40 -2.31
CA THR A 662 22.82 -31.55 -2.49
C THR A 662 21.36 -31.12 -2.61
N THR A 663 20.94 -30.15 -1.85
CA THR A 663 19.59 -29.55 -1.91
C THR A 663 19.33 -28.86 -3.25
N MET A 664 20.28 -28.04 -3.74
CA MET A 664 20.12 -27.36 -5.02
C MET A 664 20.01 -28.32 -6.19
N LYS A 665 20.80 -29.41 -6.19
CA LYS A 665 20.70 -30.47 -7.22
C LYS A 665 19.33 -31.16 -7.17
N LYS A 666 18.86 -31.59 -6.00
CA LYS A 666 17.55 -32.25 -5.82
C LYS A 666 16.37 -31.36 -6.21
N THR A 667 16.45 -30.09 -5.97
CA THR A 667 15.35 -29.14 -6.20
C THR A 667 15.46 -28.40 -7.53
N ASN A 668 16.41 -28.76 -8.39
CA ASN A 668 16.72 -28.11 -9.66
C ASN A 668 16.91 -26.59 -9.51
N ARG A 669 17.73 -26.19 -8.52
CA ARG A 669 17.99 -24.78 -8.16
C ARG A 669 19.38 -24.30 -8.58
N VAL A 670 20.19 -25.11 -9.22
CA VAL A 670 21.39 -24.68 -9.93
C VAL A 670 20.95 -23.81 -11.12
N GLN A 671 21.60 -22.66 -11.33
CA GLN A 671 21.22 -21.73 -12.40
C GLN A 671 21.39 -22.34 -13.79
N ASN A 672 20.54 -21.94 -14.74
CA ASN A 672 20.62 -22.41 -16.13
C ASN A 672 21.59 -21.58 -16.98
N THR A 673 21.93 -20.37 -16.53
CA THR A 673 22.84 -19.43 -17.20
C THR A 673 23.66 -18.71 -16.15
N PHE A 674 24.94 -18.50 -16.45
CA PHE A 674 25.88 -17.94 -15.51
C PHE A 674 26.47 -16.63 -16.03
N HIS A 675 26.70 -15.69 -15.13
CA HIS A 675 27.32 -14.40 -15.44
C HIS A 675 28.05 -13.82 -14.23
N VAL A 676 29.00 -12.93 -14.49
CA VAL A 676 29.61 -12.07 -13.49
C VAL A 676 29.04 -10.67 -13.65
N THR A 677 28.33 -10.14 -12.65
CA THR A 677 27.75 -8.80 -12.73
C THR A 677 28.83 -7.73 -12.60
N LEU A 678 28.87 -6.79 -13.56
CA LEU A 678 29.77 -5.65 -13.57
C LEU A 678 29.13 -4.42 -12.92
N VAL A 679 27.90 -4.09 -13.33
CA VAL A 679 27.11 -2.98 -12.81
C VAL A 679 25.62 -3.23 -12.99
N HIS A 680 24.84 -2.99 -11.95
CA HIS A 680 23.38 -3.14 -11.97
C HIS A 680 22.68 -1.78 -12.03
N ILE A 681 21.50 -1.70 -12.65
CA ILE A 681 20.71 -0.45 -12.79
C ILE A 681 20.39 0.23 -11.45
N LYS A 682 20.33 -0.53 -10.36
CA LYS A 682 20.15 0.03 -9.01
C LYS A 682 21.35 0.83 -8.53
N GLN A 683 22.55 0.49 -8.99
CA GLN A 683 23.80 1.19 -8.69
C GLN A 683 24.08 2.28 -9.71
N GLY A 684 23.78 2.03 -10.99
CA GLY A 684 24.12 2.89 -12.12
C GLY A 684 22.97 3.57 -12.83
N GLY A 685 21.72 3.39 -12.41
CA GLY A 685 20.56 4.07 -13.02
C GLY A 685 20.43 5.53 -12.57
N SER A 686 19.65 6.32 -13.33
CA SER A 686 19.42 7.76 -13.10
C SER A 686 18.79 8.13 -11.74
N LYS A 687 18.39 7.14 -10.94
CA LYS A 687 17.84 7.30 -9.60
C LYS A 687 18.81 6.84 -8.50
N SER A 688 20.03 6.45 -8.84
CA SER A 688 21.07 6.06 -7.89
C SER A 688 21.86 7.29 -7.44
N ASP A 689 22.24 7.33 -6.16
CA ASP A 689 23.13 8.36 -5.62
C ASP A 689 24.61 8.05 -5.86
N ASP A 690 24.92 6.85 -6.40
CA ASP A 690 26.27 6.40 -6.73
C ASP A 690 26.74 6.98 -8.07
N LYS A 691 27.53 8.05 -8.00
CA LYS A 691 28.06 8.75 -9.19
C LYS A 691 29.02 7.90 -10.02
N GLU A 692 29.80 7.01 -9.42
CA GLU A 692 30.71 6.10 -10.14
C GLU A 692 29.89 5.01 -10.85
N GLY A 693 28.88 4.48 -10.18
CA GLY A 693 27.95 3.55 -10.77
C GLY A 693 27.20 4.12 -11.96
N GLN A 694 26.75 5.36 -11.87
CA GLN A 694 26.09 6.04 -12.98
C GLN A 694 27.01 6.17 -14.20
N LYS A 695 28.26 6.61 -13.99
CA LYS A 695 29.25 6.75 -15.08
C LYS A 695 29.55 5.40 -15.75
N LEU A 696 29.73 4.36 -14.95
CA LEU A 696 30.03 3.03 -15.48
C LEU A 696 28.84 2.44 -16.24
N PHE A 697 27.63 2.54 -15.69
CA PHE A 697 26.42 2.05 -16.35
C PHE A 697 26.19 2.78 -17.69
N GLN A 698 26.37 4.10 -17.70
CA GLN A 698 26.27 4.91 -18.92
C GLN A 698 27.30 4.50 -19.97
N ARG A 699 28.57 4.26 -19.57
CA ARG A 699 29.61 3.77 -20.48
C ARG A 699 29.21 2.47 -21.17
N TYR A 700 28.67 1.51 -20.42
CA TYR A 700 28.19 0.25 -21.03
C TYR A 700 26.93 0.46 -21.88
N GLN A 701 26.05 1.38 -21.53
CA GLN A 701 24.89 1.74 -22.35
C GLN A 701 25.30 2.36 -23.69
N GLU A 702 26.33 3.18 -23.72
CA GLU A 702 26.90 3.77 -24.95
C GLU A 702 27.52 2.70 -25.83
N LEU A 703 28.31 1.79 -25.26
CA LEU A 703 28.84 0.63 -25.98
C LEU A 703 27.72 -0.23 -26.57
N ALA A 704 26.69 -0.53 -25.80
CA ALA A 704 25.52 -1.29 -26.27
C ALA A 704 24.79 -0.57 -27.41
N SER A 705 24.70 0.74 -27.35
CA SER A 705 24.06 1.55 -28.38
C SER A 705 24.89 1.53 -29.69
N THR A 706 26.22 1.55 -29.60
CA THR A 706 27.14 1.47 -30.74
C THR A 706 27.06 0.11 -31.41
N VAL A 707 27.06 -0.98 -30.62
CA VAL A 707 26.96 -2.34 -31.18
C VAL A 707 25.59 -2.57 -31.82
N ALA A 708 24.50 -2.08 -31.18
CA ALA A 708 23.16 -2.20 -31.75
C ALA A 708 22.97 -1.41 -33.07
N ALA A 709 23.70 -0.31 -33.25
CA ALA A 709 23.68 0.47 -34.49
C ALA A 709 24.41 -0.22 -35.63
N ASN A 710 25.37 -1.07 -35.32
CA ASN A 710 26.23 -1.76 -36.34
C ASN A 710 25.74 -3.18 -36.71
N GLN A 711 24.70 -3.70 -36.04
CA GLN A 711 24.10 -4.99 -36.37
C GLN A 711 23.07 -4.85 -37.49
N PRO A 712 23.14 -5.67 -38.59
CA PRO A 712 22.10 -5.69 -39.60
C PRO A 712 20.78 -6.14 -39.02
N ALA A 713 19.66 -5.48 -39.39
CA ALA A 713 18.33 -5.79 -38.91
C ALA A 713 17.95 -7.25 -39.23
N GLN A 714 17.85 -8.09 -38.24
CA GLN A 714 17.27 -9.43 -38.41
C GLN A 714 15.77 -9.30 -38.68
N PRO A 715 15.21 -10.02 -39.68
CA PRO A 715 13.77 -10.00 -39.95
C PRO A 715 13.02 -10.64 -38.78
N GLU A 716 12.05 -9.89 -38.18
CA GLU A 716 11.12 -10.42 -37.20
C GLU A 716 10.29 -11.54 -37.83
N THR A 717 10.58 -12.79 -37.50
CA THR A 717 9.66 -13.89 -37.76
C THR A 717 8.48 -13.82 -36.79
N LYS A 718 7.40 -13.17 -37.25
CA LYS A 718 6.09 -13.26 -36.60
C LYS A 718 5.49 -14.65 -36.88
N LYS A 719 5.77 -15.62 -36.03
CA LYS A 719 4.90 -16.79 -35.88
C LYS A 719 3.94 -16.51 -34.73
N LYS A 720 2.74 -16.08 -35.06
CA LYS A 720 1.57 -16.20 -34.18
C LYS A 720 1.21 -17.69 -34.10
N SER A 721 1.65 -18.38 -33.05
CA SER A 721 1.00 -19.62 -32.66
C SER A 721 -0.36 -19.26 -32.02
N LYS A 722 -1.43 -19.86 -32.49
CA LYS A 722 -2.73 -19.85 -31.80
C LYS A 722 -2.54 -20.45 -30.40
N PRO A 723 -3.19 -19.95 -29.37
CA PRO A 723 -3.12 -20.58 -28.05
C PRO A 723 -3.69 -21.99 -28.15
N GLU A 724 -2.97 -22.96 -27.66
CA GLU A 724 -3.50 -24.32 -27.44
C GLU A 724 -4.52 -24.25 -26.31
N VAL A 725 -5.72 -24.72 -26.59
CA VAL A 725 -6.78 -24.90 -25.61
C VAL A 725 -6.84 -26.36 -25.20
N ASP A 726 -7.17 -26.64 -23.95
CA ASP A 726 -7.44 -28.00 -23.48
C ASP A 726 -8.80 -28.53 -24.00
N ALA A 727 -9.11 -29.77 -23.70
CA ALA A 727 -10.34 -30.43 -24.15
C ALA A 727 -11.64 -29.74 -23.67
N ASP A 728 -11.55 -28.86 -22.66
CA ASP A 728 -12.67 -28.12 -22.06
C ASP A 728 -12.72 -26.63 -22.49
N GLY A 729 -11.87 -26.20 -23.45
CA GLY A 729 -11.93 -24.88 -24.07
C GLY A 729 -11.24 -23.76 -23.27
N PHE A 730 -10.45 -24.06 -22.23
CA PHE A 730 -9.69 -23.07 -21.46
C PHE A 730 -8.26 -22.92 -21.99
N ALA A 731 -7.81 -21.68 -22.11
CA ALA A 731 -6.43 -21.38 -22.51
C ALA A 731 -5.45 -21.81 -21.39
N LYS A 732 -4.51 -22.70 -21.70
CA LYS A 732 -3.42 -23.06 -20.81
C LYS A 732 -2.63 -21.82 -20.43
N ALA A 733 -2.43 -21.59 -19.13
CA ALA A 733 -1.61 -20.50 -18.62
C ALA A 733 -0.19 -20.62 -19.15
N ALA A 734 0.25 -19.61 -19.92
CA ALA A 734 1.60 -19.55 -20.44
C ALA A 734 2.61 -19.37 -19.30
N THR A 735 3.30 -20.43 -18.92
CA THR A 735 4.42 -20.42 -17.95
C THR A 735 5.76 -20.05 -18.59
N SER A 736 5.79 -19.09 -19.55
CA SER A 736 7.06 -18.57 -20.06
C SER A 736 7.26 -17.14 -19.57
N LYS A 737 8.26 -16.97 -18.66
CA LYS A 737 8.86 -15.65 -18.41
C LYS A 737 9.30 -15.06 -19.75
N PRO A 738 9.17 -13.74 -19.99
CA PRO A 738 9.65 -13.12 -21.22
C PRO A 738 11.16 -13.44 -21.37
N LYS A 739 11.57 -13.98 -22.51
CA LYS A 739 12.99 -14.20 -22.82
C LYS A 739 13.70 -12.85 -22.77
N THR A 740 14.57 -12.68 -21.79
CA THR A 740 15.47 -11.52 -21.69
C THR A 740 16.36 -11.54 -22.94
N THR A 741 16.27 -10.52 -23.77
CA THR A 741 17.10 -10.44 -24.99
C THR A 741 18.49 -9.97 -24.58
N ILE A 742 19.45 -10.88 -24.54
CA ILE A 742 20.85 -10.60 -24.22
C ILE A 742 21.48 -9.91 -25.43
N LEU A 743 22.20 -8.81 -25.20
CA LEU A 743 22.98 -8.13 -26.22
C LEU A 743 24.48 -8.28 -25.91
N GLY A 744 25.22 -9.02 -26.73
CA GLY A 744 26.65 -9.09 -26.62
C GLY A 744 27.34 -7.77 -27.01
N LEU A 745 28.28 -7.33 -26.20
CA LEU A 745 29.16 -6.19 -26.47
C LEU A 745 30.47 -6.74 -27.00
N ASP A 746 31.14 -6.06 -27.93
CA ASP A 746 32.41 -6.51 -28.50
C ASP A 746 33.59 -6.34 -27.51
N LYS A 747 33.39 -6.83 -26.31
CA LYS A 747 34.36 -6.86 -25.21
C LYS A 747 34.38 -8.25 -24.59
N TYR A 748 35.55 -8.74 -24.29
CA TYR A 748 35.78 -10.10 -23.80
C TYR A 748 36.77 -10.08 -22.62
N SER A 749 36.57 -10.98 -21.66
CA SER A 749 37.45 -11.21 -20.53
C SER A 749 37.60 -12.70 -20.31
N ASP A 750 38.76 -13.12 -19.86
CA ASP A 750 38.91 -14.41 -19.21
C ASP A 750 38.33 -14.29 -17.79
N VAL A 751 37.73 -15.36 -17.31
CA VAL A 751 37.16 -15.45 -15.96
C VAL A 751 37.99 -16.48 -15.20
N VAL A 752 38.74 -16.01 -14.21
CA VAL A 752 39.62 -16.86 -13.38
C VAL A 752 38.87 -17.22 -12.11
N ILE A 753 38.65 -18.50 -11.85
CA ILE A 753 38.00 -18.96 -10.60
C ILE A 753 39.06 -18.98 -9.51
N GLU A 754 38.80 -18.22 -8.42
CA GLU A 754 39.72 -18.12 -7.30
C GLU A 754 39.26 -18.96 -6.10
N TYR A 755 37.97 -18.87 -5.77
CA TYR A 755 37.39 -19.53 -4.61
C TYR A 755 36.01 -20.08 -4.93
N ILE A 756 35.65 -21.19 -4.25
CA ILE A 756 34.29 -21.63 -4.09
C ILE A 756 33.82 -21.23 -2.68
N ALA A 757 32.63 -20.66 -2.56
CA ALA A 757 32.09 -20.26 -1.29
C ALA A 757 30.60 -20.59 -1.18
N TRP A 758 30.13 -20.91 0.04
CA TRP A 758 28.74 -21.25 0.30
C TRP A 758 28.31 -20.89 1.71
N THR A 759 27.02 -20.69 1.86
CA THR A 759 26.29 -20.63 3.12
C THR A 759 25.19 -21.67 3.11
N ASN A 760 24.36 -21.72 4.14
CA ASN A 760 23.15 -22.55 4.14
C ASN A 760 22.15 -22.18 3.04
N ASP A 761 22.25 -20.99 2.46
CA ASP A 761 21.26 -20.41 1.55
C ASP A 761 21.69 -20.28 0.10
N LEU A 762 22.99 -20.20 -0.17
CA LEU A 762 23.52 -19.98 -1.53
C LEU A 762 24.92 -20.55 -1.74
N MET A 763 25.28 -20.72 -3.00
CA MET A 763 26.65 -21.11 -3.42
C MET A 763 27.11 -20.22 -4.56
N VAL A 764 28.40 -19.84 -4.52
CA VAL A 764 29.04 -18.95 -5.50
C VAL A 764 30.44 -19.40 -5.83
N LEU A 765 30.90 -19.03 -7.03
CA LEU A 765 32.32 -19.03 -7.36
C LEU A 765 32.81 -17.59 -7.36
N GLN A 766 33.72 -17.23 -6.47
CA GLN A 766 34.40 -15.94 -6.53
C GLN A 766 35.44 -15.99 -7.63
N VAL A 767 35.50 -14.94 -8.44
CA VAL A 767 36.34 -14.92 -9.66
C VAL A 767 37.09 -13.60 -9.78
N ALA A 768 38.24 -13.65 -10.51
CA ALA A 768 38.88 -12.48 -11.05
C ALA A 768 38.61 -12.35 -12.57
N LEU A 769 38.60 -11.12 -13.06
CA LEU A 769 38.44 -10.81 -14.48
C LEU A 769 39.82 -10.37 -15.01
N ASP A 770 40.31 -11.07 -16.07
CA ASP A 770 41.62 -10.79 -16.65
C ASP A 770 41.47 -9.81 -17.82
N ASN A 771 41.14 -8.63 -17.62
CA ASN A 771 41.19 -7.50 -18.57
C ASN A 771 40.55 -6.24 -17.93
N THR A 772 40.96 -5.87 -16.72
CA THR A 772 40.41 -4.79 -15.91
C THR A 772 40.62 -3.41 -16.53
N GLU A 773 41.57 -3.22 -17.44
CA GLU A 773 41.76 -1.94 -18.15
C GLU A 773 40.61 -1.63 -19.10
N GLN A 774 40.04 -2.67 -19.73
CA GLN A 774 38.91 -2.52 -20.67
C GLN A 774 37.53 -2.81 -20.06
N ILE A 775 37.47 -3.58 -18.98
CA ILE A 775 36.26 -4.06 -18.33
C ILE A 775 36.29 -3.68 -16.84
N ALA A 776 35.67 -2.56 -16.54
CA ALA A 776 35.53 -2.10 -15.16
C ALA A 776 34.29 -2.73 -14.48
N SER A 777 34.43 -3.07 -13.21
CA SER A 777 33.35 -3.60 -12.37
C SER A 777 33.22 -2.77 -11.09
N LEU A 778 31.99 -2.49 -10.67
CA LEU A 778 31.71 -1.92 -9.35
C LEU A 778 31.61 -3.00 -8.27
N ASN A 779 31.56 -4.26 -8.67
CA ASN A 779 31.47 -5.34 -7.71
C ASN A 779 32.85 -5.59 -7.06
N GLN A 780 32.95 -5.27 -5.81
CA GLN A 780 34.19 -5.47 -5.03
C GLN A 780 34.61 -6.95 -4.96
N PHE A 781 33.65 -7.86 -5.03
CA PHE A 781 33.84 -9.30 -5.03
C PHE A 781 33.17 -9.91 -6.27
N PRO A 782 33.81 -9.87 -7.47
CA PRO A 782 33.26 -10.47 -8.65
C PRO A 782 32.96 -11.96 -8.43
N HIS A 783 31.77 -12.40 -8.78
CA HIS A 783 31.37 -13.78 -8.54
C HIS A 783 30.34 -14.29 -9.54
N ILE A 784 30.29 -15.60 -9.69
CA ILE A 784 29.25 -16.34 -10.39
C ILE A 784 28.33 -16.95 -9.34
N THR A 785 27.04 -16.58 -9.32
CA THR A 785 26.06 -17.25 -8.47
C THR A 785 25.74 -18.62 -9.07
N VAL A 786 26.10 -19.69 -8.38
CA VAL A 786 25.81 -21.08 -8.77
C VAL A 786 24.33 -21.40 -8.57
N GLY A 787 23.78 -21.02 -7.41
CA GLY A 787 22.38 -21.23 -7.09
C GLY A 787 22.01 -20.73 -5.70
N THR A 788 20.71 -20.84 -5.38
CA THR A 788 20.16 -20.48 -4.07
C THR A 788 19.20 -21.57 -3.58
N ARG A 789 19.07 -21.76 -2.25
CA ARG A 789 18.22 -22.78 -1.62
C ARG A 789 16.75 -22.68 -2.05
N SER A 790 16.25 -21.45 -2.21
CA SER A 790 14.86 -21.20 -2.61
C SER A 790 14.71 -20.02 -3.55
N ALA A 791 13.55 -19.91 -4.22
CA ALA A 791 13.23 -18.78 -5.10
C ALA A 791 13.06 -17.43 -4.35
N GLN A 792 12.94 -17.47 -3.03
CA GLN A 792 12.80 -16.27 -2.19
C GLN A 792 14.15 -15.62 -1.87
N ILE A 793 15.26 -16.37 -2.04
CA ILE A 793 16.61 -15.87 -1.82
C ILE A 793 17.08 -15.21 -3.10
N ALA A 794 17.29 -13.90 -3.05
CA ALA A 794 17.75 -13.13 -4.20
C ALA A 794 19.23 -13.37 -4.50
N ALA A 795 19.60 -13.54 -5.76
CA ALA A 795 21.00 -13.72 -6.18
C ALA A 795 21.93 -12.57 -5.75
N VAL A 796 21.40 -11.37 -5.52
CA VAL A 796 22.17 -10.23 -5.00
C VAL A 796 22.73 -10.48 -3.60
N ASN A 797 22.16 -11.40 -2.83
CA ASN A 797 22.66 -11.78 -1.51
C ASN A 797 24.03 -12.46 -1.56
N ALA A 798 24.43 -12.99 -2.73
CA ALA A 798 25.73 -13.58 -2.96
C ALA A 798 26.88 -12.59 -2.75
N GLY A 799 26.76 -11.39 -3.31
CA GLY A 799 27.75 -10.32 -3.11
C GLY A 799 27.79 -9.82 -1.67
N LEU A 800 26.64 -9.77 -1.00
CA LEU A 800 26.56 -9.38 0.41
C LEU A 800 27.22 -10.43 1.33
N ALA A 801 27.01 -11.72 1.05
CA ALA A 801 27.63 -12.79 1.83
C ALA A 801 29.17 -12.77 1.70
N LEU A 802 29.71 -12.56 0.49
CA LEU A 802 31.15 -12.43 0.27
C LEU A 802 31.74 -11.18 0.95
N ALA A 803 31.00 -10.05 0.93
CA ALA A 803 31.43 -8.81 1.56
C ALA A 803 31.43 -8.91 3.11
N ALA A 804 30.43 -9.58 3.69
CA ALA A 804 30.31 -9.73 5.14
C ALA A 804 31.39 -10.64 5.71
N ASN A 805 31.88 -11.63 4.95
CA ASN A 805 32.86 -12.64 5.37
C ASN A 805 32.56 -13.18 6.79
N GLY A 806 31.27 -13.42 7.08
CA GLY A 806 30.81 -13.82 8.39
C GLY A 806 31.02 -15.31 8.69
N PRO A 807 30.81 -15.75 9.94
CA PRO A 807 31.07 -17.13 10.38
C PRO A 807 30.23 -18.19 9.64
N GLU A 808 29.13 -17.78 8.99
CA GLU A 808 28.29 -18.69 8.21
C GLU A 808 28.80 -18.93 6.77
N LEU A 809 29.82 -18.17 6.31
CA LEU A 809 30.41 -18.31 4.99
C LEU A 809 31.56 -19.28 5.02
N THR A 810 31.43 -20.45 4.40
CA THR A 810 32.55 -21.31 4.10
C THR A 810 33.13 -20.89 2.76
N LYS A 811 34.43 -20.59 2.73
CA LYS A 811 35.19 -20.19 1.55
C LYS A 811 36.43 -21.03 1.42
N ARG A 812 36.68 -21.61 0.22
CA ARG A 812 37.83 -22.45 -0.07
C ARG A 812 38.45 -22.08 -1.40
N GLU A 813 39.77 -22.20 -1.50
CA GLU A 813 40.51 -21.95 -2.74
C GLU A 813 40.10 -22.92 -3.84
N TRP A 814 39.99 -22.41 -5.08
CA TRP A 814 39.76 -23.22 -6.26
C TRP A 814 41.07 -23.81 -6.80
N ASN A 815 41.22 -25.11 -6.75
CA ASN A 815 42.49 -25.83 -7.04
C ASN A 815 42.38 -26.92 -8.11
N ILE A 816 41.26 -26.92 -8.88
CA ILE A 816 41.06 -27.85 -9.98
C ILE A 816 40.94 -27.14 -11.33
N GLU A 817 41.13 -27.87 -12.44
CA GLU A 817 40.92 -27.37 -13.79
C GLU A 817 39.47 -27.58 -14.23
N PRO A 818 38.86 -26.66 -14.99
CA PRO A 818 39.52 -25.44 -15.49
C PRO A 818 39.51 -24.32 -14.43
N LYS A 819 40.67 -23.77 -14.16
CA LYS A 819 40.82 -22.57 -13.32
C LYS A 819 40.47 -21.30 -14.09
N VAL A 820 40.58 -21.32 -15.42
CA VAL A 820 40.34 -20.17 -16.30
C VAL A 820 39.31 -20.52 -17.37
N ILE A 821 38.22 -19.75 -17.41
CA ILE A 821 37.19 -19.84 -18.46
C ILE A 821 37.51 -18.73 -19.49
N LYS A 822 38.08 -19.12 -20.61
CA LYS A 822 38.63 -18.16 -21.57
C LYS A 822 37.57 -17.46 -22.41
N ARG A 823 37.88 -16.21 -22.78
CA ARG A 823 37.15 -15.37 -23.76
C ARG A 823 35.63 -15.25 -23.55
N GLN A 824 35.26 -14.88 -22.37
CA GLN A 824 33.86 -14.66 -22.02
C GLN A 824 33.39 -13.26 -22.40
N GLN A 825 32.21 -13.15 -23.04
CA GLN A 825 31.71 -11.91 -23.62
C GLN A 825 30.99 -11.02 -22.60
N VAL A 826 31.23 -9.71 -22.64
CA VAL A 826 30.45 -8.72 -21.91
C VAL A 826 29.10 -8.52 -22.59
N CYS A 827 28.03 -8.57 -21.83
CA CYS A 827 26.65 -8.49 -22.30
C CYS A 827 25.82 -7.50 -21.50
N GLY A 828 24.79 -6.93 -22.15
CA GLY A 828 23.71 -6.23 -21.50
C GLY A 828 22.48 -7.14 -21.38
N PHE A 829 21.89 -7.19 -20.19
CA PHE A 829 20.79 -8.07 -19.80
C PHE A 829 19.52 -7.33 -19.43
#